data_759d12c311b494ed7aa67f08ddfb3a3f
#
_entry.id   759d12c311b494ed7aa67f08ddfb3a3f
#
_cell.length_a   1.000
_cell.length_b   1.000
_cell.length_c   1.000
_cell.angle_alpha   90.00
_cell.angle_beta   90.00
_cell.angle_gamma   90.00
#
_symmetry.space_group_name_H-M   'P 1'
#
loop_
_entity.id
_entity.type
_entity.pdbx_description
1 polymer ?
#
loop_
_entity_poly.entity_id
_entity_poly.type
_entity_poly.pdbx_seq_one_letter_code
_entity_poly.pdbx_strand_id
1 'polypeptide(L)'
;MKPHTMLSLILGLITCAGAAPTDGDTPEYTPEQVTFFENRVRPVLSEHCFRCHGQEAQGKKKLKGGLLMDSQAGLLKGGDSGPAIVPGTPDASLLIKGIRYTDNELEMPPRQKLSDNQIATLTEWVAMGAPWPGFDPAAMAAGGEEEPYDWESFRKTHWSFRPLSRGVPPRVKNSSWTRGVIDHHVLAGLERAGLQPNGPADKRVLIRRAYLDLVGLTPAREKVQAFLDDKRPDAFARVVDELLASPHYGERWGRYWLDIARYSDGLGGFGDGAALPNAWRFRDWVVQSFNADMPYNAFVTAQIAGDLLEGRPVPVATGFFAVGPTYKGDGGDPEATAQAQGETLSDRVDTFSRAFLGLTVACARCHDHKFDPISARDYYAIAGIFNNSKLRMQPLASKEEVETYNKAQAVIKAQDQKIKDWEAHEREEVMRKGMRRSQAYLVDLFRFHRQRTEPEGQKDLAAYATLHQHDPEVMKRWDAKLKDPRFKGKLPELDAWYALKATADQTVATEAQIAESAQAFQERINGILDLLGKKDSAWRDARSKGDLKTRRPKAGGKDEQLLNELRRHIFPVKLEKVLTDAGRGTWEGMKTDLASLKKHAPPKYAEAHGIGDSGSADMHVALRGDLRKKGAQVPRRFLQILSGEEAPAFGKGSGRIELAQAVVDPENPLTARVMVNRIWQGHFGEALVRTPSNFGTLGEKPDLPGLLDYLASRFIEQGWSMKKLHREILLSSTWQMSSAFDLEKFRRDGDNRLLWRMNPRKLDVESWRDNLLVATGELDKTLGGAPAKEILSSTRRTLYATISRNGDRFQSDDFLRLFDFPDPRATSPQRSVSTVPQQYLFMMNSSFMQARAKVLAARLSKLEDDEARIRAAYEALYAREVEAAELSAGIAFLGEDSAGQWPAYAQVLLSAHEFMQIQ
;
A
#
# COMPACT_ATOMS: atom_id res chain seq x y z
N MET A 1 -26.47 38.72 -82.03
CA MET A 1 -25.34 38.84 -83.02
C MET A 1 -24.08 38.58 -82.16
N LYS A 2 -23.36 37.54 -82.51
CA LYS A 2 -21.92 37.33 -82.21
C LYS A 2 -21.08 38.44 -82.89
N PRO A 3 -19.81 38.73 -82.51
CA PRO A 3 -18.72 37.76 -82.55
C PRO A 3 -17.55 38.02 -81.48
N HIS A 4 -16.86 36.92 -81.22
CA HIS A 4 -15.40 36.60 -81.30
C HIS A 4 -14.34 37.39 -80.53
N THR A 5 -13.62 36.59 -79.73
CA THR A 5 -12.24 36.11 -79.66
C THR A 5 -11.19 37.05 -79.06
N MET A 6 -10.40 36.59 -78.14
CA MET A 6 -9.05 36.04 -78.28
C MET A 6 -8.40 35.68 -76.95
N LEU A 7 -7.79 34.49 -77.05
CA LEU A 7 -6.91 33.83 -76.07
C LEU A 7 -5.61 34.62 -75.89
N SER A 8 -5.16 34.86 -74.65
CA SER A 8 -3.74 35.13 -74.37
C SER A 8 -3.32 34.45 -73.10
N LEU A 9 -2.50 33.41 -73.21
CA LEU A 9 -1.77 32.76 -72.14
C LEU A 9 -0.76 33.73 -71.52
N ILE A 10 -0.85 34.00 -70.23
CA ILE A 10 0.23 34.56 -69.43
C ILE A 10 0.56 33.58 -68.35
N LEU A 11 1.72 32.94 -68.44
CA LEU A 11 2.39 32.13 -67.44
C LEU A 11 2.87 33.05 -66.32
N GLY A 12 2.20 33.07 -65.18
CA GLY A 12 2.65 33.74 -63.97
C GLY A 12 3.27 32.79 -62.96
N LEU A 13 4.57 32.78 -62.85
CA LEU A 13 5.26 32.14 -61.69
C LEU A 13 4.78 32.78 -60.39
N ILE A 14 4.02 32.03 -59.59
CA ILE A 14 3.76 32.39 -58.20
C ILE A 14 4.87 31.78 -57.36
N THR A 15 5.82 32.62 -56.97
CA THR A 15 6.76 32.34 -55.89
C THR A 15 5.98 32.40 -54.59
N CYS A 16 5.68 31.23 -53.98
CA CYS A 16 5.25 31.14 -52.59
C CYS A 16 6.44 31.51 -51.69
N ALA A 17 6.59 32.79 -51.37
CA ALA A 17 7.35 33.18 -50.21
C ALA A 17 6.48 32.90 -48.96
N GLY A 18 6.79 31.84 -48.24
CA GLY A 18 6.18 31.55 -46.93
C GLY A 18 6.64 32.65 -45.96
N ALA A 19 5.72 33.50 -45.58
CA ALA A 19 5.90 34.40 -44.43
C ALA A 19 5.97 33.52 -43.18
N ALA A 20 7.04 33.70 -42.42
CA ALA A 20 7.08 33.16 -41.03
C ALA A 20 5.96 33.83 -40.24
N PRO A 21 5.21 33.04 -39.37
CA PRO A 21 4.21 33.67 -38.53
C PRO A 21 4.88 34.61 -37.53
N THR A 22 4.36 35.79 -37.43
CA THR A 22 4.67 36.79 -36.41
C THR A 22 4.14 36.30 -35.07
N ASP A 23 4.93 36.46 -34.01
CA ASP A 23 4.52 36.21 -32.61
C ASP A 23 3.21 36.96 -32.32
N GLY A 24 2.13 36.21 -32.03
CA GLY A 24 0.88 36.81 -31.58
C GLY A 24 -0.41 35.99 -31.73
N ASP A 25 -0.48 34.99 -32.64
CA ASP A 25 -1.69 34.18 -32.82
C ASP A 25 -1.45 32.72 -32.33
N THR A 26 -1.85 32.46 -31.09
CA THR A 26 -2.04 31.07 -30.63
C THR A 26 -3.25 30.50 -31.38
N PRO A 27 -3.12 29.36 -32.12
CA PRO A 27 -4.26 28.78 -32.81
C PRO A 27 -5.31 28.35 -31.77
N GLU A 28 -6.52 28.85 -31.94
CA GLU A 28 -7.67 28.42 -31.13
C GLU A 28 -8.05 26.98 -31.52
N TYR A 29 -7.79 26.00 -30.62
CA TYR A 29 -8.21 24.62 -30.84
C TYR A 29 -9.62 24.39 -30.30
N THR A 30 -10.38 23.53 -31.00
CA THR A 30 -11.71 23.19 -30.51
C THR A 30 -11.63 22.34 -29.21
N PRO A 31 -12.65 22.36 -28.36
CA PRO A 31 -12.68 21.55 -27.13
C PRO A 31 -12.48 20.05 -27.41
N GLU A 32 -12.96 19.55 -28.55
CA GLU A 32 -12.78 18.15 -28.99
C GLU A 32 -11.32 17.85 -29.33
N GLN A 33 -10.63 18.78 -30.03
CA GLN A 33 -9.21 18.63 -30.34
C GLN A 33 -8.34 18.63 -29.09
N VAL A 34 -8.66 19.53 -28.12
CA VAL A 34 -7.99 19.57 -26.82
C VAL A 34 -8.20 18.26 -26.07
N THR A 35 -9.45 17.79 -25.99
CA THR A 35 -9.82 16.54 -25.32
C THR A 35 -9.13 15.34 -25.94
N PHE A 36 -9.10 15.27 -27.26
CA PHE A 36 -8.43 14.19 -27.99
C PHE A 36 -6.91 14.16 -27.68
N PHE A 37 -6.27 15.33 -27.76
CA PHE A 37 -4.84 15.43 -27.48
C PHE A 37 -4.50 15.01 -26.04
N GLU A 38 -5.18 15.58 -25.05
CA GLU A 38 -4.87 15.35 -23.64
C GLU A 38 -5.17 13.91 -23.20
N ASN A 39 -6.28 13.32 -23.66
CA ASN A 39 -6.71 12.02 -23.19
C ASN A 39 -6.13 10.85 -23.98
N ARG A 40 -5.74 11.06 -25.24
CA ARG A 40 -5.31 9.98 -26.12
C ARG A 40 -3.89 10.13 -26.64
N VAL A 41 -3.46 11.35 -26.99
CA VAL A 41 -2.15 11.59 -27.63
C VAL A 41 -1.05 11.81 -26.59
N ARG A 42 -1.24 12.77 -25.68
CA ARG A 42 -0.24 13.11 -24.67
C ARG A 42 0.20 11.91 -23.81
N PRO A 43 -0.69 11.02 -23.34
CA PRO A 43 -0.27 9.82 -22.60
C PRO A 43 0.68 8.93 -23.40
N VAL A 44 0.40 8.70 -24.69
CA VAL A 44 1.25 7.87 -25.54
C VAL A 44 2.62 8.50 -25.74
N LEU A 45 2.67 9.82 -26.01
CA LEU A 45 3.94 10.54 -26.19
C LEU A 45 4.76 10.56 -24.90
N SER A 46 4.13 10.79 -23.74
CA SER A 46 4.82 10.85 -22.45
C SER A 46 5.37 9.48 -22.01
N GLU A 47 4.62 8.41 -22.22
CA GLU A 47 5.01 7.06 -21.83
C GLU A 47 6.13 6.49 -22.71
N HIS A 48 6.04 6.72 -24.01
CA HIS A 48 6.90 6.02 -24.98
C HIS A 48 7.98 6.87 -25.62
N CYS A 49 7.86 8.24 -25.62
CA CYS A 49 8.76 9.13 -26.38
C CYS A 49 9.59 10.08 -25.52
N PHE A 50 8.97 10.75 -24.51
CA PHE A 50 9.64 11.86 -23.79
C PHE A 50 10.86 11.43 -22.98
N ARG A 51 10.97 10.18 -22.58
CA ARG A 51 12.15 9.65 -21.87
C ARG A 51 13.45 9.81 -22.67
N CYS A 52 13.37 9.73 -24.01
CA CYS A 52 14.52 9.86 -24.91
C CYS A 52 14.52 11.17 -25.70
N HIS A 53 13.35 11.79 -25.87
CA HIS A 53 13.10 12.92 -26.75
C HIS A 53 12.45 14.11 -26.02
N GLY A 54 12.65 14.26 -24.72
CA GLY A 54 12.14 15.38 -23.92
C GLY A 54 13.24 16.28 -23.38
N GLN A 55 12.85 17.43 -22.82
CA GLN A 55 13.75 18.41 -22.18
C GLN A 55 14.61 17.78 -21.07
N GLU A 56 14.11 16.79 -20.37
CA GLU A 56 14.88 16.07 -19.34
C GLU A 56 16.05 15.31 -19.94
N ALA A 57 15.84 14.64 -21.09
CA ALA A 57 16.91 13.97 -21.83
C ALA A 57 17.93 14.97 -22.37
N GLN A 58 17.47 16.16 -22.79
CA GLN A 58 18.34 17.25 -23.25
C GLN A 58 19.19 17.80 -22.09
N GLY A 59 18.60 18.07 -20.93
CA GLY A 59 19.30 18.55 -19.74
C GLY A 59 20.37 17.55 -19.25
N LYS A 60 20.13 16.26 -19.39
CA LYS A 60 21.07 15.19 -19.05
C LYS A 60 22.09 14.88 -20.18
N LYS A 61 22.09 15.64 -21.28
CA LYS A 61 22.93 15.41 -22.49
C LYS A 61 22.72 13.98 -23.09
N LYS A 62 21.51 13.46 -22.99
CA LYS A 62 21.10 12.11 -23.48
C LYS A 62 20.00 12.17 -24.54
N LEU A 63 19.71 13.38 -25.07
CA LEU A 63 18.73 13.57 -26.13
C LEU A 63 19.14 12.75 -27.38
N LYS A 64 18.21 11.95 -27.88
CA LYS A 64 18.45 11.12 -29.05
C LYS A 64 18.03 11.83 -30.32
N GLY A 65 18.89 11.74 -31.39
CA GLY A 65 18.62 12.33 -32.70
C GLY A 65 18.36 13.83 -32.71
N GLY A 66 18.82 14.57 -31.70
CA GLY A 66 18.55 16.01 -31.56
C GLY A 66 17.06 16.40 -31.45
N LEU A 67 16.14 15.43 -31.40
CA LEU A 67 14.68 15.64 -31.47
C LEU A 67 14.07 15.90 -30.11
N LEU A 68 13.35 17.02 -29.95
CA LEU A 68 12.47 17.30 -28.81
C LEU A 68 11.02 17.01 -29.20
N MET A 69 10.35 16.14 -28.44
CA MET A 69 8.97 15.73 -28.68
C MET A 69 7.97 16.22 -27.61
N ASP A 70 8.44 16.89 -26.60
CA ASP A 70 7.63 17.43 -25.50
C ASP A 70 7.16 18.88 -25.75
N SER A 71 7.27 19.36 -26.97
CA SER A 71 6.71 20.62 -27.45
C SER A 71 6.34 20.55 -28.92
N GLN A 72 5.30 21.28 -29.33
CA GLN A 72 4.92 21.39 -30.74
C GLN A 72 6.05 21.98 -31.59
N ALA A 73 6.69 23.03 -31.09
CA ALA A 73 7.83 23.66 -31.75
C ALA A 73 8.98 22.68 -31.96
N GLY A 74 9.26 21.80 -30.98
CA GLY A 74 10.26 20.75 -31.08
C GLY A 74 9.92 19.71 -32.14
N LEU A 75 8.67 19.29 -32.23
CA LEU A 75 8.19 18.34 -33.22
C LEU A 75 8.23 18.91 -34.66
N LEU A 76 7.85 20.18 -34.80
CA LEU A 76 7.89 20.90 -36.10
C LEU A 76 9.31 21.19 -36.53
N LYS A 77 10.19 21.60 -35.61
CA LYS A 77 11.63 21.80 -35.90
C LYS A 77 12.30 20.48 -36.25
N GLY A 78 11.90 19.39 -35.55
CA GLY A 78 12.49 18.06 -35.73
C GLY A 78 13.86 17.90 -35.13
N GLY A 79 14.53 16.80 -35.52
CA GLY A 79 15.88 16.44 -35.09
C GLY A 79 16.85 16.35 -36.29
N ASP A 80 17.88 15.50 -36.12
CA ASP A 80 18.93 15.32 -37.11
C ASP A 80 18.39 14.83 -38.48
N SER A 81 17.22 14.16 -38.50
CA SER A 81 16.57 13.65 -39.73
C SER A 81 15.49 14.58 -40.28
N GLY A 82 15.30 15.78 -39.72
CA GLY A 82 14.28 16.73 -40.13
C GLY A 82 13.03 16.77 -39.25
N PRO A 83 11.96 17.46 -39.70
CA PRO A 83 10.71 17.62 -38.94
C PRO A 83 10.09 16.27 -38.58
N ALA A 84 9.72 16.11 -37.32
CA ALA A 84 9.11 14.86 -36.83
C ALA A 84 7.67 14.72 -37.28
N ILE A 85 6.94 15.83 -37.45
CA ILE A 85 5.56 15.85 -37.93
C ILE A 85 5.38 16.88 -39.04
N VAL A 86 4.51 16.56 -39.97
CA VAL A 86 3.96 17.49 -40.99
C VAL A 86 2.46 17.56 -40.72
N PRO A 87 1.96 18.60 -40.07
CA PRO A 87 0.54 18.72 -39.73
C PRO A 87 -0.39 18.48 -40.93
N GLY A 88 -1.43 17.71 -40.72
CA GLY A 88 -2.39 17.35 -41.74
C GLY A 88 -1.91 16.22 -42.69
N THR A 89 -0.66 15.78 -42.61
CA THR A 89 -0.08 14.81 -43.57
C THR A 89 0.66 13.70 -42.81
N PRO A 90 -0.07 12.69 -42.27
CA PRO A 90 0.52 11.59 -41.48
C PRO A 90 1.62 10.83 -42.23
N ASP A 91 1.40 10.50 -43.52
CA ASP A 91 2.34 9.68 -44.29
C ASP A 91 3.65 10.42 -44.66
N ALA A 92 3.65 11.75 -44.59
CA ALA A 92 4.85 12.58 -44.76
C ALA A 92 5.63 12.70 -43.43
N SER A 93 4.99 12.42 -42.27
CA SER A 93 5.54 12.63 -40.92
C SER A 93 6.49 11.49 -40.52
N LEU A 94 7.75 11.84 -40.16
CA LEU A 94 8.75 10.89 -39.69
C LEU A 94 8.29 10.13 -38.44
N LEU A 95 7.56 10.79 -37.50
CA LEU A 95 6.97 10.15 -36.34
C LEU A 95 6.08 8.97 -36.75
N ILE A 96 5.18 9.18 -37.72
CA ILE A 96 4.23 8.14 -38.14
C ILE A 96 4.96 6.99 -38.86
N LYS A 97 5.97 7.30 -39.70
CA LYS A 97 6.80 6.27 -40.31
C LYS A 97 7.53 5.43 -39.29
N GLY A 98 8.13 6.08 -38.25
CA GLY A 98 8.88 5.39 -37.22
C GLY A 98 8.02 4.48 -36.34
N ILE A 99 6.82 4.91 -35.92
CA ILE A 99 5.95 4.09 -35.10
C ILE A 99 5.26 2.94 -35.84
N ARG A 100 5.11 3.05 -37.17
CA ARG A 100 4.58 1.97 -38.01
C ARG A 100 5.59 0.84 -38.25
N TYR A 101 6.88 1.07 -38.02
CA TYR A 101 7.97 0.12 -38.34
C TYR A 101 7.97 -0.25 -39.80
N THR A 102 7.76 0.72 -40.71
CA THR A 102 7.80 0.52 -42.17
C THR A 102 9.15 0.85 -42.76
N ASP A 103 10.08 1.35 -41.94
CA ASP A 103 11.44 1.72 -42.31
C ASP A 103 12.39 1.13 -41.25
N ASN A 104 13.26 0.21 -41.70
CA ASN A 104 14.18 -0.52 -40.83
C ASN A 104 15.23 0.37 -40.15
N GLU A 105 15.45 1.59 -40.66
CA GLU A 105 16.37 2.56 -40.06
C GLU A 105 15.68 3.52 -39.07
N LEU A 106 14.34 3.49 -39.04
CA LEU A 106 13.53 4.41 -38.25
C LEU A 106 12.44 3.67 -37.43
N GLU A 107 12.83 2.67 -36.66
CA GLU A 107 11.90 1.96 -35.76
C GLU A 107 11.83 2.61 -34.38
N MET A 108 10.66 3.20 -34.02
CA MET A 108 10.44 3.89 -32.73
C MET A 108 9.10 3.49 -32.09
N PRO A 109 9.08 3.18 -30.79
CA PRO A 109 10.21 3.03 -29.84
C PRO A 109 11.08 1.79 -30.14
N PRO A 110 12.42 1.84 -29.89
CA PRO A 110 13.35 0.84 -30.41
C PRO A 110 13.27 -0.57 -29.79
N ARG A 111 12.44 -0.76 -28.74
CA ARG A 111 12.35 -2.04 -28.02
C ARG A 111 11.01 -2.74 -28.20
N GLN A 112 9.96 -1.99 -28.45
CA GLN A 112 8.60 -2.52 -28.55
C GLN A 112 7.75 -1.59 -29.41
N LYS A 113 7.17 -2.13 -30.48
CA LYS A 113 6.23 -1.42 -31.34
C LYS A 113 5.00 -1.00 -30.54
N LEU A 114 4.47 0.19 -30.80
CA LEU A 114 3.19 0.65 -30.24
C LEU A 114 2.04 -0.28 -30.70
N SER A 115 0.98 -0.34 -29.91
CA SER A 115 -0.22 -1.06 -30.31
C SER A 115 -0.89 -0.37 -31.51
N ASP A 116 -1.65 -1.12 -32.30
CA ASP A 116 -2.34 -0.59 -33.47
C ASP A 116 -3.28 0.57 -33.11
N ASN A 117 -3.90 0.53 -31.92
CA ASN A 117 -4.74 1.62 -31.43
C ASN A 117 -3.92 2.89 -31.12
N GLN A 118 -2.72 2.76 -30.53
CA GLN A 118 -1.82 3.90 -30.26
C GLN A 118 -1.29 4.49 -31.56
N ILE A 119 -0.95 3.65 -32.55
CA ILE A 119 -0.52 4.10 -33.88
C ILE A 119 -1.66 4.84 -34.58
N ALA A 120 -2.88 4.30 -34.55
CA ALA A 120 -4.06 4.96 -35.10
C ALA A 120 -4.32 6.31 -34.44
N THR A 121 -4.23 6.38 -33.10
CA THR A 121 -4.39 7.63 -32.35
C THR A 121 -3.40 8.72 -32.76
N LEU A 122 -2.10 8.39 -32.87
CA LEU A 122 -1.09 9.36 -33.30
C LEU A 122 -1.26 9.74 -34.77
N THR A 123 -1.68 8.82 -35.62
CA THR A 123 -1.97 9.08 -37.05
C THR A 123 -3.15 10.05 -37.21
N GLU A 124 -4.26 9.81 -36.44
CA GLU A 124 -5.43 10.68 -36.44
C GLU A 124 -5.08 12.08 -35.91
N TRP A 125 -4.26 12.17 -34.86
CA TRP A 125 -3.80 13.43 -34.33
C TRP A 125 -3.02 14.26 -35.36
N VAL A 126 -2.09 13.64 -36.08
CA VAL A 126 -1.35 14.34 -37.15
C VAL A 126 -2.28 14.74 -38.28
N ALA A 127 -3.26 13.88 -38.66
CA ALA A 127 -4.23 14.17 -39.72
C ALA A 127 -5.13 15.39 -39.40
N MET A 128 -5.50 15.58 -38.12
CA MET A 128 -6.31 16.75 -37.72
C MET A 128 -5.49 18.03 -37.54
N GLY A 129 -4.22 18.06 -37.96
CA GLY A 129 -3.36 19.24 -37.93
C GLY A 129 -2.40 19.27 -36.75
N ALA A 130 -2.26 18.17 -36.03
CA ALA A 130 -1.42 18.02 -34.84
C ALA A 130 -1.70 19.11 -33.78
N PRO A 131 -2.95 19.30 -33.32
CA PRO A 131 -3.30 20.27 -32.29
C PRO A 131 -2.48 20.00 -31.04
N TRP A 132 -1.85 21.07 -30.53
CA TRP A 132 -1.06 21.01 -29.32
C TRP A 132 -1.55 22.14 -28.40
N PRO A 133 -2.48 21.86 -27.50
CA PRO A 133 -2.99 22.88 -26.58
C PRO A 133 -1.85 23.50 -25.79
N GLY A 134 -1.75 24.79 -25.83
CA GLY A 134 -0.63 25.52 -25.28
C GLY A 134 -0.53 25.34 -23.78
N PHE A 135 0.63 24.93 -23.34
CA PHE A 135 1.04 24.99 -21.95
C PHE A 135 2.02 26.17 -21.86
N ASP A 136 1.61 27.29 -21.28
CA ASP A 136 2.51 28.43 -21.05
C ASP A 136 3.18 28.25 -19.67
N PRO A 137 4.48 27.88 -19.64
CA PRO A 137 5.23 27.78 -18.38
C PRO A 137 5.44 29.15 -17.69
N ALA A 138 5.39 30.26 -18.44
CA ALA A 138 5.63 31.58 -17.91
C ALA A 138 4.38 32.10 -17.17
N ALA A 139 3.19 31.81 -17.68
CA ALA A 139 1.94 32.17 -17.00
C ALA A 139 1.79 31.46 -15.65
N MET A 140 2.20 30.19 -15.53
CA MET A 140 2.20 29.49 -14.25
C MET A 140 3.31 29.91 -13.28
N ALA A 141 4.48 30.34 -13.78
CA ALA A 141 5.58 30.84 -12.96
C ALA A 141 5.31 32.23 -12.42
N ALA A 142 4.55 33.05 -13.17
CA ALA A 142 4.20 34.41 -12.80
C ALA A 142 3.01 34.52 -11.82
N GLY A 143 2.36 33.38 -11.49
CA GLY A 143 1.12 33.43 -10.72
C GLY A 143 0.04 34.16 -11.52
N GLY A 144 -0.03 33.93 -12.84
CA GLY A 144 -1.07 34.50 -13.69
C GLY A 144 -2.42 34.23 -13.03
N GLU A 145 -3.23 35.27 -12.94
CA GLU A 145 -4.62 35.15 -12.52
C GLU A 145 -5.29 34.22 -13.51
N GLU A 146 -5.31 32.88 -13.16
CA GLU A 146 -6.20 31.92 -13.81
C GLU A 146 -7.60 32.51 -13.72
N GLU A 147 -8.39 32.41 -14.79
CA GLU A 147 -9.79 32.78 -14.66
C GLU A 147 -10.35 32.00 -13.46
N PRO A 148 -10.77 32.70 -12.41
CA PRO A 148 -11.16 32.05 -11.18
C PRO A 148 -12.26 31.06 -11.49
N TYR A 149 -12.14 29.81 -11.01
CA TYR A 149 -13.25 28.87 -11.11
C TYR A 149 -14.52 29.55 -10.63
N ASP A 150 -15.58 29.46 -11.37
CA ASP A 150 -16.90 29.91 -10.90
C ASP A 150 -17.43 28.92 -9.88
N TRP A 151 -16.82 28.95 -8.68
CA TRP A 151 -17.16 28.09 -7.56
C TRP A 151 -18.65 28.17 -7.20
N GLU A 152 -19.22 29.36 -7.31
CA GLU A 152 -20.61 29.59 -6.97
C GLU A 152 -21.56 28.93 -7.97
N SER A 153 -21.25 29.01 -9.25
CA SER A 153 -21.97 28.32 -10.30
C SER A 153 -21.91 26.80 -10.10
N PHE A 154 -20.72 26.26 -9.86
CA PHE A 154 -20.58 24.82 -9.60
C PHE A 154 -21.39 24.36 -8.40
N ARG A 155 -21.36 25.08 -7.28
CA ARG A 155 -22.17 24.77 -6.10
C ARG A 155 -23.67 24.78 -6.38
N LYS A 156 -24.13 25.68 -7.24
CA LYS A 156 -25.54 25.84 -7.57
C LYS A 156 -26.02 24.81 -8.63
N THR A 157 -25.14 24.49 -9.57
CA THR A 157 -25.55 23.73 -10.76
C THR A 157 -25.17 22.25 -10.69
N HIS A 158 -23.97 21.92 -10.16
CA HIS A 158 -23.52 20.53 -10.12
C HIS A 158 -24.20 19.76 -8.98
N TRP A 159 -24.84 18.64 -9.31
CA TRP A 159 -25.67 17.86 -8.40
C TRP A 159 -24.97 17.46 -7.08
N SER A 160 -23.67 17.13 -7.13
CA SER A 160 -22.95 16.61 -5.97
C SER A 160 -22.53 17.68 -4.96
N PHE A 161 -22.36 18.94 -5.41
CA PHE A 161 -21.96 20.05 -4.55
C PHE A 161 -23.15 20.82 -3.96
N ARG A 162 -24.35 20.57 -4.46
CA ARG A 162 -25.56 21.19 -3.88
C ARG A 162 -25.84 20.63 -2.49
N PRO A 163 -26.36 21.45 -1.57
CA PRO A 163 -26.80 20.98 -0.26
C PRO A 163 -27.75 19.78 -0.38
N LEU A 164 -27.75 18.93 0.64
CA LEU A 164 -28.66 17.78 0.71
C LEU A 164 -30.11 18.26 0.72
N SER A 165 -30.95 17.61 -0.07
CA SER A 165 -32.39 17.87 -0.10
C SER A 165 -33.12 16.62 0.33
N ARG A 166 -33.87 16.70 1.44
CA ARG A 166 -34.70 15.59 1.88
C ARG A 166 -35.82 15.26 0.87
N GLY A 167 -36.27 16.26 0.13
CA GLY A 167 -37.31 16.12 -0.85
C GLY A 167 -38.67 15.61 -0.29
N VAL A 168 -39.71 15.71 -1.10
CA VAL A 168 -40.97 15.03 -0.80
C VAL A 168 -41.00 13.72 -1.59
N PRO A 169 -41.39 12.58 -0.99
CA PRO A 169 -41.51 11.33 -1.71
C PRO A 169 -42.42 11.52 -2.96
N PRO A 170 -41.98 11.03 -4.13
CA PRO A 170 -42.80 11.20 -5.35
C PRO A 170 -44.14 10.49 -5.23
N ARG A 171 -45.19 11.08 -5.82
CA ARG A 171 -46.47 10.43 -5.91
C ARG A 171 -46.41 9.29 -6.91
N VAL A 172 -46.98 8.14 -6.57
CA VAL A 172 -47.05 6.94 -7.39
C VAL A 172 -48.50 6.49 -7.59
N LYS A 173 -48.76 5.77 -8.66
CA LYS A 173 -50.09 5.25 -8.96
C LYS A 173 -50.44 4.02 -8.13
N ASN A 174 -49.49 3.11 -7.98
CA ASN A 174 -49.61 1.85 -7.22
C ASN A 174 -48.99 1.95 -5.82
N SER A 175 -49.59 2.73 -4.92
CA SER A 175 -49.11 2.91 -3.55
C SER A 175 -49.17 1.63 -2.69
N SER A 176 -49.96 0.60 -3.11
CA SER A 176 -50.05 -0.67 -2.37
C SER A 176 -48.74 -1.50 -2.42
N TRP A 177 -47.90 -1.26 -3.41
CA TRP A 177 -46.60 -1.92 -3.49
C TRP A 177 -45.57 -1.30 -2.56
N THR A 178 -45.73 -0.03 -2.21
CA THR A 178 -44.70 0.70 -1.42
C THR A 178 -44.82 0.44 0.07
N ARG A 179 -43.68 0.20 0.75
CA ARG A 179 -43.54 0.08 2.20
C ARG A 179 -42.85 1.30 2.82
N GLY A 180 -42.12 2.05 2.02
CA GLY A 180 -41.36 3.20 2.48
C GLY A 180 -40.94 4.15 1.36
N VAL A 181 -40.19 5.19 1.70
CA VAL A 181 -39.80 6.24 0.76
C VAL A 181 -38.90 5.71 -0.38
N ILE A 182 -38.03 4.72 -0.09
CA ILE A 182 -37.23 4.05 -1.12
C ILE A 182 -38.11 3.55 -2.26
N ASP A 183 -39.21 2.87 -1.93
CA ASP A 183 -40.12 2.27 -2.90
C ASP A 183 -40.83 3.31 -3.72
N HIS A 184 -41.19 4.46 -3.13
CA HIS A 184 -41.82 5.58 -3.87
C HIS A 184 -40.90 6.11 -4.97
N HIS A 185 -39.58 6.27 -4.68
CA HIS A 185 -38.62 6.74 -5.66
C HIS A 185 -38.42 5.73 -6.80
N VAL A 186 -38.24 4.46 -6.45
CA VAL A 186 -38.04 3.38 -7.43
C VAL A 186 -39.30 3.21 -8.30
N LEU A 187 -40.49 3.12 -7.68
CA LEU A 187 -41.76 2.96 -8.41
C LEU A 187 -42.06 4.15 -9.31
N ALA A 188 -41.82 5.39 -8.86
CA ALA A 188 -41.97 6.56 -9.69
C ALA A 188 -41.06 6.57 -10.91
N GLY A 189 -39.84 6.04 -10.78
CA GLY A 189 -38.92 5.82 -11.89
C GLY A 189 -39.44 4.78 -12.89
N LEU A 190 -39.89 3.64 -12.39
CA LEU A 190 -40.50 2.58 -13.19
C LEU A 190 -41.79 3.04 -13.91
N GLU A 191 -42.70 3.70 -13.21
CA GLU A 191 -43.93 4.20 -13.79
C GLU A 191 -43.71 5.22 -14.93
N ARG A 192 -42.71 6.09 -14.79
CA ARG A 192 -42.29 7.01 -15.86
C ARG A 192 -41.78 6.28 -17.10
N ALA A 193 -41.07 5.15 -16.89
CA ALA A 193 -40.61 4.30 -17.99
C ALA A 193 -41.63 3.29 -18.50
N GLY A 194 -42.85 3.29 -17.95
CA GLY A 194 -43.92 2.32 -18.30
C GLY A 194 -43.56 0.89 -17.86
N LEU A 195 -42.77 0.76 -16.84
CA LEU A 195 -42.34 -0.52 -16.24
C LEU A 195 -43.09 -0.81 -14.95
N GLN A 196 -43.18 -2.07 -14.59
CA GLN A 196 -43.68 -2.54 -13.31
C GLN A 196 -42.62 -3.28 -12.54
N PRO A 197 -42.52 -3.15 -11.22
CA PRO A 197 -41.60 -3.95 -10.43
C PRO A 197 -42.01 -5.44 -10.47
N ASN A 198 -41.04 -6.31 -10.23
CA ASN A 198 -41.31 -7.72 -9.99
C ASN A 198 -42.06 -7.91 -8.66
N GLY A 199 -42.73 -9.05 -8.51
CA GLY A 199 -43.31 -9.46 -7.25
C GLY A 199 -42.28 -9.77 -6.20
N PRO A 200 -42.69 -10.04 -4.94
CA PRO A 200 -41.78 -10.36 -3.86
C PRO A 200 -41.05 -11.69 -4.14
N ALA A 201 -39.81 -11.80 -3.64
CA ALA A 201 -39.06 -13.05 -3.66
C ALA A 201 -39.68 -14.07 -2.67
N ASP A 202 -39.42 -15.35 -2.91
CA ASP A 202 -39.78 -16.42 -1.98
C ASP A 202 -39.07 -16.22 -0.62
N LYS A 203 -39.70 -16.69 0.46
CA LYS A 203 -39.15 -16.57 1.80
C LYS A 203 -37.79 -17.23 1.95
N ARG A 204 -37.51 -18.37 1.31
CA ARG A 204 -36.21 -19.05 1.32
C ARG A 204 -35.15 -18.23 0.63
N VAL A 205 -35.48 -17.61 -0.49
CA VAL A 205 -34.59 -16.68 -1.20
C VAL A 205 -34.31 -15.45 -0.33
N LEU A 206 -35.33 -14.85 0.31
CA LEU A 206 -35.16 -13.68 1.17
C LEU A 206 -34.23 -13.93 2.34
N ILE A 207 -34.40 -15.05 3.08
CA ILE A 207 -33.54 -15.33 4.22
C ILE A 207 -32.11 -15.64 3.77
N ARG A 208 -31.90 -16.40 2.70
CA ARG A 208 -30.57 -16.67 2.16
C ARG A 208 -29.88 -15.38 1.70
N ARG A 209 -30.59 -14.52 0.99
CA ARG A 209 -30.09 -13.19 0.56
C ARG A 209 -29.68 -12.33 1.76
N ALA A 210 -30.54 -12.23 2.78
CA ALA A 210 -30.24 -11.42 3.98
C ALA A 210 -29.01 -11.91 4.73
N TYR A 211 -28.85 -13.24 4.88
CA TYR A 211 -27.67 -13.83 5.50
C TYR A 211 -26.40 -13.54 4.69
N LEU A 212 -26.40 -13.77 3.39
CA LEU A 212 -25.24 -13.52 2.53
C LEU A 212 -24.90 -12.01 2.45
N ASP A 213 -25.90 -11.13 2.45
CA ASP A 213 -25.68 -9.69 2.42
C ASP A 213 -25.12 -9.16 3.74
N LEU A 214 -25.73 -9.52 4.86
CA LEU A 214 -25.39 -8.91 6.15
C LEU A 214 -24.21 -9.59 6.87
N VAL A 215 -24.05 -10.91 6.74
CA VAL A 215 -23.01 -11.63 7.44
C VAL A 215 -22.07 -12.44 6.54
N GLY A 216 -22.38 -12.56 5.24
CA GLY A 216 -21.57 -13.26 4.25
C GLY A 216 -21.57 -14.79 4.38
N LEU A 217 -22.48 -15.34 5.16
CA LEU A 217 -22.58 -16.78 5.42
C LEU A 217 -24.00 -17.26 5.09
N THR A 218 -24.15 -18.52 4.67
CA THR A 218 -25.46 -19.13 4.46
C THR A 218 -26.16 -19.42 5.80
N PRO A 219 -27.52 -19.33 5.83
CA PRO A 219 -28.28 -19.66 7.03
C PRO A 219 -28.23 -21.15 7.33
N ALA A 220 -28.22 -21.53 8.61
CA ALA A 220 -28.45 -22.90 9.03
C ALA A 220 -29.90 -23.31 8.72
N ARG A 221 -30.12 -24.61 8.45
CA ARG A 221 -31.43 -25.20 8.16
C ARG A 221 -32.51 -24.79 9.18
N GLU A 222 -32.16 -24.84 10.46
CA GLU A 222 -33.06 -24.51 11.56
C GLU A 222 -33.53 -23.06 11.51
N LYS A 223 -32.63 -22.13 11.07
CA LYS A 223 -32.97 -20.71 10.88
C LYS A 223 -33.91 -20.50 9.71
N VAL A 224 -33.68 -21.24 8.61
CA VAL A 224 -34.58 -21.20 7.44
C VAL A 224 -35.97 -21.68 7.87
N GLN A 225 -36.05 -22.84 8.51
CA GLN A 225 -37.34 -23.41 8.93
C GLN A 225 -38.06 -22.50 9.93
N ALA A 226 -37.36 -21.97 10.93
CA ALA A 226 -37.96 -21.06 11.90
C ALA A 226 -38.57 -19.82 11.23
N PHE A 227 -37.91 -19.27 10.18
CA PHE A 227 -38.45 -18.14 9.43
C PHE A 227 -39.65 -18.51 8.55
N LEU A 228 -39.68 -19.69 7.95
CA LEU A 228 -40.81 -20.20 7.18
C LEU A 228 -42.07 -20.38 8.05
N ASP A 229 -41.88 -20.88 9.24
CA ASP A 229 -42.93 -21.15 10.23
C ASP A 229 -43.43 -19.88 10.92
N ASP A 230 -42.63 -18.82 10.93
CA ASP A 230 -43.03 -17.55 11.53
C ASP A 230 -44.07 -16.84 10.67
N LYS A 231 -45.30 -16.73 11.17
CA LYS A 231 -46.45 -16.10 10.47
C LYS A 231 -46.67 -14.66 10.89
N ARG A 232 -45.82 -14.10 11.73
CA ARG A 232 -45.93 -12.71 12.18
C ARG A 232 -45.62 -11.75 11.01
N PRO A 233 -46.29 -10.59 10.93
CA PRO A 233 -46.05 -9.62 9.88
C PRO A 233 -44.62 -9.03 9.92
N ASP A 234 -43.96 -9.05 11.08
CA ASP A 234 -42.61 -8.55 11.32
C ASP A 234 -41.55 -9.65 11.27
N ALA A 235 -41.89 -10.88 10.84
CA ALA A 235 -40.97 -12.04 10.83
C ALA A 235 -39.64 -11.71 10.10
N PHE A 236 -39.69 -11.08 8.93
CA PHE A 236 -38.47 -10.71 8.19
C PHE A 236 -37.68 -9.60 8.89
N ALA A 237 -38.34 -8.61 9.48
CA ALA A 237 -37.67 -7.56 10.25
C ALA A 237 -36.85 -8.15 11.43
N ARG A 238 -37.39 -9.17 12.11
CA ARG A 238 -36.67 -9.90 13.17
C ARG A 238 -35.42 -10.63 12.65
N VAL A 239 -35.48 -11.24 11.48
CA VAL A 239 -34.29 -11.84 10.85
C VAL A 239 -33.24 -10.78 10.57
N VAL A 240 -33.65 -9.64 10.01
CA VAL A 240 -32.72 -8.52 9.73
C VAL A 240 -32.10 -7.99 11.03
N ASP A 241 -32.90 -7.80 12.07
CA ASP A 241 -32.43 -7.28 13.36
C ASP A 241 -31.46 -8.26 14.04
N GLU A 242 -31.72 -9.58 13.97
CA GLU A 242 -30.81 -10.62 14.44
C GLU A 242 -29.46 -10.57 13.70
N LEU A 243 -29.50 -10.44 12.37
CA LEU A 243 -28.28 -10.40 11.55
C LEU A 243 -27.46 -9.14 11.78
N LEU A 244 -28.09 -7.98 11.94
CA LEU A 244 -27.43 -6.72 12.29
C LEU A 244 -26.81 -6.75 13.68
N ALA A 245 -27.35 -7.56 14.61
CA ALA A 245 -26.78 -7.78 15.94
C ALA A 245 -25.65 -8.83 15.93
N SER A 246 -25.50 -9.60 14.87
CA SER A 246 -24.48 -10.63 14.74
C SER A 246 -23.07 -10.04 14.73
N PRO A 247 -22.07 -10.63 15.42
CA PRO A 247 -20.69 -10.21 15.35
C PRO A 247 -20.07 -10.41 13.96
N HIS A 248 -20.69 -11.25 13.11
CA HIS A 248 -20.26 -11.50 11.74
C HIS A 248 -20.68 -10.37 10.76
N TYR A 249 -21.57 -9.47 11.16
CA TYR A 249 -21.91 -8.27 10.39
C TYR A 249 -20.68 -7.39 10.15
N GLY A 250 -19.89 -7.11 11.18
CA GLY A 250 -18.69 -6.29 11.04
C GLY A 250 -17.61 -6.96 10.22
N GLU A 251 -17.50 -8.30 10.22
CA GLU A 251 -16.59 -9.02 9.33
C GLU A 251 -16.97 -8.84 7.86
N ARG A 252 -18.27 -8.90 7.55
CA ARG A 252 -18.78 -8.73 6.19
C ARG A 252 -18.61 -7.31 5.69
N TRP A 253 -19.15 -6.33 6.42
CA TRP A 253 -19.17 -4.93 5.97
C TRP A 253 -17.85 -4.21 6.21
N GLY A 254 -17.10 -4.61 7.24
CA GLY A 254 -15.73 -4.15 7.43
C GLY A 254 -14.80 -4.55 6.29
N ARG A 255 -15.03 -5.71 5.63
CA ARG A 255 -14.23 -6.12 4.48
C ARG A 255 -14.33 -5.11 3.32
N TYR A 256 -15.53 -4.64 3.00
CA TYR A 256 -15.70 -3.60 1.98
C TYR A 256 -14.96 -2.31 2.32
N TRP A 257 -14.96 -1.92 3.61
CA TRP A 257 -14.18 -0.77 4.05
C TRP A 257 -12.67 -0.98 3.92
N LEU A 258 -12.19 -2.18 4.17
CA LEU A 258 -10.76 -2.52 4.02
C LEU A 258 -10.28 -2.47 2.56
N ASP A 259 -11.17 -2.66 1.58
CA ASP A 259 -10.86 -2.43 0.16
C ASP A 259 -10.62 -0.94 -0.12
N ILE A 260 -11.44 -0.08 0.46
CA ILE A 260 -11.27 1.39 0.39
C ILE A 260 -9.96 1.81 1.08
N ALA A 261 -9.67 1.21 2.23
CA ALA A 261 -8.46 1.50 3.02
C ALA A 261 -7.18 0.92 2.41
N ARG A 262 -7.24 0.17 1.31
CA ARG A 262 -6.08 -0.51 0.69
C ARG A 262 -5.34 -1.40 1.68
N TYR A 263 -6.08 -2.11 2.54
CA TYR A 263 -5.50 -2.92 3.59
C TYR A 263 -4.53 -3.96 3.07
N SER A 264 -3.35 -4.04 3.68
CA SER A 264 -2.36 -5.07 3.46
C SER A 264 -1.50 -5.29 4.70
N ASP A 265 -0.97 -6.50 4.87
CA ASP A 265 0.00 -6.85 5.91
C ASP A 265 1.45 -6.56 5.49
N GLY A 266 1.67 -5.99 4.30
CA GLY A 266 2.96 -5.56 3.75
C GLY A 266 2.99 -4.09 3.36
N LEU A 267 4.17 -3.45 3.45
CA LEU A 267 4.37 -2.05 3.05
C LEU A 267 4.35 -1.84 1.53
N GLY A 268 4.64 -2.89 0.76
CA GLY A 268 4.91 -2.76 -0.67
C GLY A 268 6.31 -2.20 -0.97
N GLY A 269 6.55 -1.87 -2.24
CA GLY A 269 7.85 -1.46 -2.76
C GLY A 269 8.58 -2.62 -3.42
N PHE A 270 9.88 -2.49 -3.65
CA PHE A 270 10.67 -3.57 -4.24
C PHE A 270 10.66 -4.80 -3.32
N GLY A 271 9.88 -5.83 -3.71
CA GLY A 271 9.88 -7.13 -3.07
C GLY A 271 9.01 -7.31 -1.83
N ASP A 272 8.06 -6.43 -1.54
CA ASP A 272 7.18 -6.51 -0.34
C ASP A 272 7.94 -6.79 0.98
N GLY A 273 9.21 -6.36 1.03
CA GLY A 273 10.22 -6.81 2.00
C GLY A 273 10.01 -6.37 3.44
N ALA A 274 9.07 -5.46 3.72
CA ALA A 274 8.77 -5.00 5.06
C ALA A 274 7.33 -5.36 5.44
N ALA A 275 7.19 -6.30 6.38
CA ALA A 275 5.91 -6.66 6.96
C ALA A 275 5.37 -5.52 7.85
N LEU A 276 4.04 -5.42 7.92
CA LEU A 276 3.29 -4.62 8.89
C LEU A 276 2.72 -5.55 9.97
N PRO A 277 3.50 -5.98 10.96
CA PRO A 277 3.14 -7.09 11.87
C PRO A 277 1.91 -6.82 12.71
N ASN A 278 1.48 -5.57 12.84
CA ASN A 278 0.31 -5.16 13.61
C ASN A 278 -0.81 -4.54 12.74
N ALA A 279 -0.76 -4.69 11.40
CA ALA A 279 -1.81 -4.18 10.51
C ALA A 279 -3.18 -4.76 10.85
N TRP A 280 -3.23 -6.04 11.22
CA TRP A 280 -4.45 -6.74 11.61
C TRP A 280 -5.23 -6.05 12.74
N ARG A 281 -4.59 -5.26 13.59
CA ARG A 281 -5.27 -4.51 14.65
C ARG A 281 -6.17 -3.41 14.09
N PHE A 282 -5.79 -2.77 12.97
CA PHE A 282 -6.66 -1.84 12.26
C PHE A 282 -7.85 -2.57 11.64
N ARG A 283 -7.64 -3.73 11.01
CA ARG A 283 -8.74 -4.57 10.50
C ARG A 283 -9.73 -4.92 11.62
N ASP A 284 -9.22 -5.39 12.75
CA ASP A 284 -10.06 -5.78 13.89
C ASP A 284 -10.82 -4.57 14.47
N TRP A 285 -10.17 -3.40 14.52
CA TRP A 285 -10.83 -2.16 14.91
C TRP A 285 -11.97 -1.78 13.95
N VAL A 286 -11.78 -1.92 12.65
CA VAL A 286 -12.83 -1.69 11.65
C VAL A 286 -14.01 -2.65 11.91
N VAL A 287 -13.75 -3.95 12.06
CA VAL A 287 -14.78 -4.96 12.35
C VAL A 287 -15.56 -4.61 13.62
N GLN A 288 -14.86 -4.25 14.70
CA GLN A 288 -15.46 -3.86 15.98
C GLN A 288 -16.32 -2.60 15.84
N SER A 289 -15.85 -1.61 15.08
CA SER A 289 -16.55 -0.34 14.85
C SER A 289 -17.89 -0.56 14.12
N PHE A 290 -17.90 -1.42 13.09
CA PHE A 290 -19.13 -1.81 12.39
C PHE A 290 -20.06 -2.60 13.32
N ASN A 291 -19.56 -3.54 14.09
CA ASN A 291 -20.36 -4.32 15.04
C ASN A 291 -21.00 -3.44 16.11
N ALA A 292 -20.29 -2.45 16.59
CA ALA A 292 -20.77 -1.49 17.59
C ALA A 292 -21.71 -0.42 17.00
N ASP A 293 -21.96 -0.43 15.69
CA ASP A 293 -22.67 0.63 14.97
C ASP A 293 -22.11 2.01 15.29
N MET A 294 -20.77 2.13 15.30
CA MET A 294 -20.11 3.41 15.55
C MET A 294 -20.66 4.44 14.55
N PRO A 295 -21.14 5.60 15.02
CA PRO A 295 -21.60 6.64 14.12
C PRO A 295 -20.57 6.95 13.03
N TYR A 296 -20.98 6.97 11.77
CA TYR A 296 -20.04 7.07 10.65
C TYR A 296 -19.18 8.35 10.71
N ASN A 297 -19.75 9.47 11.18
CA ASN A 297 -18.97 10.69 11.42
C ASN A 297 -17.85 10.47 12.46
N ALA A 298 -18.12 9.76 13.56
CA ALA A 298 -17.10 9.41 14.56
C ALA A 298 -16.07 8.41 13.98
N PHE A 299 -16.52 7.45 13.16
CA PHE A 299 -15.65 6.50 12.47
C PHE A 299 -14.68 7.20 11.50
N VAL A 300 -15.14 8.18 10.74
CA VAL A 300 -14.30 9.01 9.84
C VAL A 300 -13.32 9.86 10.65
N THR A 301 -13.82 10.56 11.69
CA THR A 301 -12.99 11.40 12.57
C THR A 301 -11.86 10.59 13.21
N ALA A 302 -12.16 9.38 13.70
CA ALA A 302 -11.15 8.50 14.28
C ALA A 302 -10.06 8.11 13.28
N GLN A 303 -10.41 7.85 12.02
CA GLN A 303 -9.43 7.49 10.99
C GLN A 303 -8.54 8.65 10.56
N ILE A 304 -9.07 9.87 10.54
CA ILE A 304 -8.28 11.07 10.16
C ILE A 304 -7.42 11.55 11.34
N ALA A 305 -7.95 11.56 12.56
CA ALA A 305 -7.33 12.23 13.69
C ALA A 305 -7.50 11.48 15.03
N GLY A 306 -7.71 10.15 15.01
CA GLY A 306 -8.01 9.37 16.20
C GLY A 306 -6.95 9.41 17.29
N ASP A 307 -5.69 9.57 16.93
CA ASP A 307 -4.58 9.74 17.88
C ASP A 307 -4.58 11.11 18.59
N LEU A 308 -5.30 12.08 18.03
CA LEU A 308 -5.39 13.46 18.53
C LEU A 308 -6.67 13.73 19.32
N LEU A 309 -7.60 12.76 19.44
CA LEU A 309 -8.86 12.95 20.16
C LEU A 309 -8.62 13.08 21.64
N GLU A 310 -9.12 14.16 22.24
CA GLU A 310 -9.00 14.42 23.67
C GLU A 310 -9.85 13.43 24.48
N GLY A 311 -9.31 12.99 25.62
CA GLY A 311 -9.99 12.10 26.57
C GLY A 311 -10.07 10.63 26.16
N ARG A 312 -10.29 10.32 24.89
CA ARG A 312 -10.38 8.95 24.37
C ARG A 312 -9.68 8.80 23.03
N PRO A 313 -8.34 8.83 22.99
CA PRO A 313 -7.61 8.64 21.75
C PRO A 313 -7.83 7.22 21.19
N VAL A 314 -8.00 7.13 19.88
CA VAL A 314 -8.17 5.87 19.15
C VAL A 314 -7.09 5.77 18.05
N PRO A 315 -5.82 5.65 18.47
CA PRO A 315 -4.69 5.74 17.53
C PRO A 315 -4.68 4.61 16.49
N VAL A 316 -5.25 3.44 16.79
CA VAL A 316 -5.37 2.31 15.84
C VAL A 316 -6.18 2.68 14.59
N ALA A 317 -7.15 3.60 14.74
CA ALA A 317 -8.00 4.05 13.62
C ALA A 317 -7.20 4.76 12.52
N THR A 318 -6.14 5.49 12.89
CA THR A 318 -5.25 6.16 11.93
C THR A 318 -4.44 5.17 11.08
N GLY A 319 -4.57 3.88 11.35
CA GLY A 319 -4.14 2.79 10.49
C GLY A 319 -4.61 2.95 9.06
N PHE A 320 -5.77 3.58 8.81
CA PHE A 320 -6.29 3.90 7.48
C PHE A 320 -5.22 4.50 6.54
N PHE A 321 -4.36 5.38 7.06
CA PHE A 321 -3.26 5.98 6.30
C PHE A 321 -1.92 5.24 6.48
N ALA A 322 -1.81 4.35 7.46
CA ALA A 322 -0.56 3.67 7.79
C ALA A 322 -0.44 2.27 7.16
N VAL A 323 -1.57 1.60 6.87
CA VAL A 323 -1.57 0.28 6.23
C VAL A 323 -1.63 0.34 4.71
N GLY A 324 -1.66 1.54 4.12
CA GLY A 324 -1.53 1.77 2.68
C GLY A 324 -0.08 1.73 2.20
N PRO A 325 0.14 1.90 0.88
CA PRO A 325 1.49 1.97 0.31
C PRO A 325 2.31 3.10 0.95
N THR A 326 3.59 2.83 1.17
CA THR A 326 4.55 3.85 1.58
C THR A 326 5.79 3.69 0.73
N TYR A 327 6.04 4.68 -0.08
CA TYR A 327 7.18 4.69 -0.99
C TYR A 327 8.42 5.20 -0.27
N LYS A 328 9.58 4.57 -0.52
CA LYS A 328 10.87 4.95 0.06
C LYS A 328 11.86 5.18 -1.06
N GLY A 329 12.65 6.24 -0.95
CA GLY A 329 13.81 6.44 -1.81
C GLY A 329 14.91 5.40 -1.52
N ASP A 330 15.84 5.28 -2.43
CA ASP A 330 16.98 4.34 -2.36
C ASP A 330 18.04 4.69 -1.29
N GLY A 331 17.80 5.75 -0.51
CA GLY A 331 18.63 6.15 0.63
C GLY A 331 19.83 7.03 0.29
N GLY A 332 20.10 7.35 -0.97
CA GLY A 332 21.24 8.17 -1.39
C GLY A 332 20.90 9.29 -2.39
N ASP A 333 19.86 9.11 -3.19
CA ASP A 333 19.45 10.06 -4.21
C ASP A 333 18.35 11.01 -3.70
N PRO A 334 18.60 12.33 -3.65
CA PRO A 334 17.58 13.33 -3.27
C PRO A 334 16.37 13.35 -4.21
N GLU A 335 16.54 13.04 -5.49
CA GLU A 335 15.45 13.00 -6.48
C GLU A 335 14.52 11.83 -6.19
N ALA A 336 15.08 10.62 -6.07
CA ALA A 336 14.31 9.41 -5.72
C ALA A 336 13.59 9.58 -4.36
N THR A 337 14.21 10.26 -3.40
CA THR A 337 13.60 10.56 -2.09
C THR A 337 12.41 11.52 -2.24
N ALA A 338 12.56 12.60 -3.02
CA ALA A 338 11.47 13.56 -3.26
C ALA A 338 10.31 12.92 -4.04
N GLN A 339 10.61 12.07 -5.03
CA GLN A 339 9.61 11.33 -5.78
C GLN A 339 8.82 10.39 -4.86
N ALA A 340 9.50 9.58 -4.06
CA ALA A 340 8.87 8.65 -3.12
C ALA A 340 7.98 9.36 -2.09
N GLN A 341 8.42 10.53 -1.60
CA GLN A 341 7.61 11.40 -0.74
C GLN A 341 6.37 11.90 -1.47
N GLY A 342 6.52 12.37 -2.71
CA GLY A 342 5.42 12.86 -3.54
C GLY A 342 4.38 11.78 -3.83
N GLU A 343 4.81 10.56 -4.11
CA GLU A 343 3.92 9.41 -4.35
C GLU A 343 3.18 8.99 -3.07
N THR A 344 3.88 8.96 -1.93
CA THR A 344 3.23 8.67 -0.63
C THR A 344 2.18 9.72 -0.27
N LEU A 345 2.45 11.01 -0.52
CA LEU A 345 1.46 12.08 -0.29
C LEU A 345 0.29 11.96 -1.26
N SER A 346 0.58 11.67 -2.54
CA SER A 346 -0.46 11.49 -3.56
C SER A 346 -1.41 10.35 -3.23
N ASP A 347 -0.88 9.21 -2.78
CA ASP A 347 -1.69 8.08 -2.31
C ASP A 347 -2.60 8.47 -1.13
N ARG A 348 -2.06 9.20 -0.15
CA ARG A 348 -2.85 9.63 1.00
C ARG A 348 -3.96 10.62 0.64
N VAL A 349 -3.67 11.58 -0.24
CA VAL A 349 -4.67 12.55 -0.74
C VAL A 349 -5.73 11.85 -1.57
N ASP A 350 -5.33 10.95 -2.49
CA ASP A 350 -6.25 10.19 -3.34
C ASP A 350 -7.18 9.31 -2.49
N THR A 351 -6.59 8.55 -1.58
CA THR A 351 -7.39 7.69 -0.69
C THR A 351 -8.35 8.49 0.19
N PHE A 352 -7.87 9.60 0.77
CA PHE A 352 -8.70 10.50 1.56
C PHE A 352 -9.90 11.01 0.75
N SER A 353 -9.63 11.60 -0.40
CA SER A 353 -10.66 12.26 -1.20
C SER A 353 -11.65 11.26 -1.81
N ARG A 354 -11.19 10.14 -2.32
CA ARG A 354 -12.06 9.07 -2.85
C ARG A 354 -12.87 8.40 -1.75
N ALA A 355 -12.24 8.12 -0.60
CA ALA A 355 -12.90 7.41 0.49
C ALA A 355 -14.04 8.23 1.13
N PHE A 356 -13.82 9.50 1.40
CA PHE A 356 -14.74 10.30 2.18
C PHE A 356 -15.55 11.29 1.36
N LEU A 357 -15.03 11.76 0.24
CA LEU A 357 -15.64 12.80 -0.57
C LEU A 357 -16.10 12.32 -1.96
N GLY A 358 -15.63 11.16 -2.41
CA GLY A 358 -15.92 10.69 -3.77
C GLY A 358 -15.32 11.61 -4.85
N LEU A 359 -14.16 12.23 -4.60
CA LEU A 359 -13.50 13.16 -5.51
C LEU A 359 -12.09 12.68 -5.89
N THR A 360 -11.62 13.07 -7.06
CA THR A 360 -10.31 12.71 -7.61
C THR A 360 -9.26 13.82 -7.40
N VAL A 361 -9.10 14.29 -6.15
CA VAL A 361 -8.24 15.43 -5.80
C VAL A 361 -6.78 15.22 -6.21
N ALA A 362 -6.30 13.98 -6.23
CA ALA A 362 -4.92 13.68 -6.63
C ALA A 362 -4.59 14.07 -8.08
N CYS A 363 -5.60 14.18 -8.96
CA CYS A 363 -5.40 14.67 -10.33
C CYS A 363 -4.89 16.11 -10.37
N ALA A 364 -5.13 16.90 -9.30
CA ALA A 364 -4.67 18.27 -9.17
C ALA A 364 -3.22 18.42 -8.66
N ARG A 365 -2.44 17.31 -8.58
CA ARG A 365 -1.05 17.33 -8.12
C ARG A 365 -0.11 18.16 -9.00
N CYS A 366 -0.29 18.12 -10.33
CA CYS A 366 0.65 18.70 -11.29
C CYS A 366 0.16 20.01 -11.90
N HIS A 367 -1.13 20.18 -12.01
CA HIS A 367 -1.88 21.33 -12.56
C HIS A 367 -3.29 21.30 -11.98
N ASP A 368 -4.08 22.31 -12.15
CA ASP A 368 -5.48 22.33 -11.71
C ASP A 368 -6.29 21.19 -12.33
N HIS A 369 -7.25 20.67 -11.59
CA HIS A 369 -8.06 19.55 -12.07
C HIS A 369 -8.83 19.95 -13.32
N LYS A 370 -8.67 19.17 -14.40
CA LYS A 370 -9.16 19.53 -15.74
C LYS A 370 -10.69 19.74 -15.81
N PHE A 371 -11.46 19.06 -14.98
CA PHE A 371 -12.93 19.01 -15.10
C PHE A 371 -13.63 19.49 -13.84
N ASP A 372 -13.05 19.25 -12.69
CA ASP A 372 -13.64 19.59 -11.41
C ASP A 372 -13.03 20.87 -10.85
N PRO A 373 -13.79 21.66 -10.10
CA PRO A 373 -13.32 22.90 -9.54
C PRO A 373 -12.36 22.67 -8.34
N ILE A 374 -11.25 22.00 -8.61
CA ILE A 374 -10.21 21.64 -7.65
C ILE A 374 -8.86 22.11 -8.17
N SER A 375 -8.29 23.10 -7.51
CA SER A 375 -7.01 23.67 -7.90
C SER A 375 -5.81 22.86 -7.40
N ALA A 376 -4.64 23.02 -8.01
CA ALA A 376 -3.39 22.52 -7.45
C ALA A 376 -3.16 23.04 -6.03
N ARG A 377 -3.59 24.27 -5.72
CA ARG A 377 -3.54 24.83 -4.38
C ARG A 377 -4.37 23.99 -3.38
N ASP A 378 -5.56 23.51 -3.77
CA ASP A 378 -6.38 22.61 -2.94
C ASP A 378 -5.66 21.28 -2.68
N TYR A 379 -5.03 20.70 -3.71
CA TYR A 379 -4.24 19.50 -3.54
C TYR A 379 -3.11 19.71 -2.51
N TYR A 380 -2.31 20.79 -2.63
CA TYR A 380 -1.19 21.03 -1.72
C TYR A 380 -1.64 21.49 -0.33
N ALA A 381 -2.81 22.09 -0.19
CA ALA A 381 -3.42 22.38 1.10
C ALA A 381 -3.70 21.08 1.88
N ILE A 382 -4.33 20.09 1.23
CA ILE A 382 -4.60 18.78 1.83
C ILE A 382 -3.29 17.97 2.00
N ALA A 383 -2.41 17.95 0.99
CA ALA A 383 -1.12 17.28 1.07
C ALA A 383 -0.25 17.82 2.22
N GLY A 384 -0.32 19.13 2.51
CA GLY A 384 0.35 19.75 3.64
C GLY A 384 -0.04 19.17 4.99
N ILE A 385 -1.30 18.78 5.15
CA ILE A 385 -1.79 18.12 6.36
C ILE A 385 -1.10 16.75 6.53
N PHE A 386 -1.07 15.95 5.47
CA PHE A 386 -0.43 14.62 5.50
C PHE A 386 1.10 14.68 5.51
N ASN A 387 1.71 15.73 4.96
CA ASN A 387 3.15 15.97 5.03
C ASN A 387 3.63 16.23 6.47
N ASN A 388 2.76 16.81 7.29
CA ASN A 388 2.97 17.00 8.72
C ASN A 388 2.61 15.79 9.58
N SER A 389 2.41 14.61 8.97
CA SER A 389 2.05 13.36 9.65
C SER A 389 2.98 12.24 9.24
N LYS A 390 3.58 11.55 10.23
CA LYS A 390 4.52 10.44 9.99
C LYS A 390 3.96 9.12 10.49
N LEU A 391 4.36 8.05 9.81
CA LEU A 391 4.11 6.69 10.28
C LEU A 391 4.74 6.48 11.65
N ARG A 392 3.97 5.91 12.58
CA ARG A 392 4.40 5.57 13.94
C ARG A 392 3.77 4.25 14.38
N MET A 393 4.51 3.52 15.22
CA MET A 393 3.91 2.52 16.07
C MET A 393 3.21 3.24 17.22
N GLN A 394 1.90 3.14 17.27
CA GLN A 394 1.05 3.80 18.25
C GLN A 394 0.76 2.83 19.41
N PRO A 395 1.05 3.21 20.66
CA PRO A 395 0.73 2.38 21.82
C PRO A 395 -0.79 2.25 21.99
N LEU A 396 -1.24 1.04 22.29
CA LEU A 396 -2.63 0.72 22.65
C LEU A 396 -2.73 0.46 24.16
N ALA A 397 -2.15 1.35 24.94
CA ALA A 397 -2.07 1.27 26.39
C ALA A 397 -2.18 2.67 27.00
N SER A 398 -2.47 2.75 28.29
CA SER A 398 -2.49 4.01 29.00
C SER A 398 -1.12 4.71 29.00
N LYS A 399 -1.10 6.02 29.16
CA LYS A 399 0.16 6.78 29.26
C LYS A 399 1.02 6.25 30.41
N GLU A 400 0.42 5.86 31.51
CA GLU A 400 1.09 5.32 32.69
C GLU A 400 1.78 3.97 32.40
N GLU A 401 1.10 3.05 31.70
CA GLU A 401 1.69 1.76 31.28
C GLU A 401 2.87 1.98 30.34
N VAL A 402 2.73 2.89 29.37
CA VAL A 402 3.80 3.25 28.43
C VAL A 402 5.00 3.83 29.17
N GLU A 403 4.79 4.76 30.09
CA GLU A 403 5.86 5.35 30.91
C GLU A 403 6.55 4.31 31.78
N THR A 404 5.79 3.45 32.44
CA THR A 404 6.31 2.38 33.30
C THR A 404 7.21 1.43 32.49
N TYR A 405 6.74 0.99 31.33
CA TYR A 405 7.53 0.17 30.42
C TYR A 405 8.81 0.90 29.98
N ASN A 406 8.71 2.16 29.54
CA ASN A 406 9.84 2.92 29.06
C ASN A 406 10.90 3.17 30.16
N LYS A 407 10.47 3.44 31.40
CA LYS A 407 11.37 3.55 32.55
C LYS A 407 12.12 2.24 32.80
N ALA A 408 11.41 1.11 32.79
CA ALA A 408 12.05 -0.21 32.95
C ALA A 408 13.06 -0.49 31.81
N GLN A 409 12.70 -0.20 30.54
CA GLN A 409 13.60 -0.36 29.41
C GLN A 409 14.83 0.56 29.47
N ALA A 410 14.68 1.77 29.99
CA ALA A 410 15.80 2.68 30.21
C ALA A 410 16.82 2.11 31.22
N VAL A 411 16.33 1.53 32.35
CA VAL A 411 17.19 0.86 33.35
C VAL A 411 17.90 -0.36 32.75
N ILE A 412 17.18 -1.21 32.00
CA ILE A 412 17.74 -2.38 31.32
C ILE A 412 18.83 -1.93 30.33
N LYS A 413 18.58 -0.92 29.52
CA LYS A 413 19.53 -0.37 28.55
C LYS A 413 20.76 0.22 29.25
N ALA A 414 20.58 0.89 30.35
CA ALA A 414 21.68 1.43 31.15
C ALA A 414 22.58 0.31 31.71
N GLN A 415 21.98 -0.76 32.25
CA GLN A 415 22.75 -1.92 32.75
C GLN A 415 23.44 -2.66 31.59
N ASP A 416 22.80 -2.89 30.47
CA ASP A 416 23.43 -3.50 29.27
C ASP A 416 24.62 -2.65 28.77
N GLN A 417 24.45 -1.32 28.77
CA GLN A 417 25.55 -0.41 28.39
C GLN A 417 26.71 -0.47 29.42
N LYS A 418 26.39 -0.56 30.71
CA LYS A 418 27.40 -0.73 31.75
C LYS A 418 28.24 -2.01 31.57
N ILE A 419 27.57 -3.11 31.23
CA ILE A 419 28.25 -4.39 30.91
C ILE A 419 29.17 -4.20 29.68
N LYS A 420 28.68 -3.63 28.60
CA LYS A 420 29.46 -3.38 27.39
C LYS A 420 30.67 -2.48 27.64
N ASP A 421 30.50 -1.43 28.42
CA ASP A 421 31.57 -0.52 28.75
C ASP A 421 32.63 -1.22 29.65
N TRP A 422 32.19 -2.04 30.61
CA TRP A 422 33.10 -2.85 31.45
C TRP A 422 33.85 -3.90 30.60
N GLU A 423 33.14 -4.67 29.75
CA GLU A 423 33.77 -5.65 28.85
C GLU A 423 34.80 -5.01 27.91
N ALA A 424 34.48 -3.84 27.37
CA ALA A 424 35.37 -3.09 26.50
C ALA A 424 36.61 -2.60 27.28
N HIS A 425 36.45 -2.22 28.55
CA HIS A 425 37.57 -1.82 29.41
C HIS A 425 38.50 -3.00 29.74
N GLU A 426 37.92 -4.09 30.22
CA GLU A 426 38.71 -5.29 30.57
C GLU A 426 39.46 -5.86 29.34
N ARG A 427 38.78 -5.91 28.21
CA ARG A 427 39.39 -6.34 26.95
C ARG A 427 40.58 -5.44 26.54
N GLU A 428 40.41 -4.14 26.67
CA GLU A 428 41.44 -3.18 26.35
C GLU A 428 42.63 -3.28 27.32
N GLU A 429 42.42 -3.47 28.63
CA GLU A 429 43.49 -3.61 29.63
C GLU A 429 44.34 -4.89 29.37
N VAL A 430 43.68 -6.00 29.03
CA VAL A 430 44.39 -7.23 28.64
C VAL A 430 45.19 -7.01 27.35
N MET A 431 44.63 -6.37 26.34
CA MET A 431 45.33 -6.04 25.10
C MET A 431 46.53 -5.12 25.35
N ARG A 432 46.38 -4.09 26.20
CA ARG A 432 47.47 -3.16 26.56
C ARG A 432 48.62 -3.87 27.27
N LYS A 433 48.32 -4.78 28.21
CA LYS A 433 49.32 -5.63 28.85
C LYS A 433 50.10 -6.48 27.83
N GLY A 434 49.38 -7.07 26.86
CA GLY A 434 49.98 -7.80 25.75
C GLY A 434 50.86 -6.91 24.87
N MET A 435 50.38 -5.74 24.48
CA MET A 435 51.10 -4.77 23.65
C MET A 435 52.39 -4.26 24.33
N ARG A 436 52.39 -4.07 25.69
CA ARG A 436 53.60 -3.71 26.45
C ARG A 436 54.69 -4.80 26.45
N ARG A 437 54.41 -5.99 25.95
CA ARG A 437 55.34 -7.10 25.81
C ARG A 437 55.72 -7.35 24.34
N SER A 438 55.38 -6.47 23.41
CA SER A 438 55.59 -6.67 21.98
C SER A 438 57.07 -6.90 21.65
N GLN A 439 57.98 -6.16 22.29
CA GLN A 439 59.45 -6.38 22.12
C GLN A 439 59.84 -7.80 22.46
N ALA A 440 59.37 -8.32 23.61
CA ALA A 440 59.72 -9.69 24.04
C ALA A 440 59.19 -10.73 23.03
N TYR A 441 57.95 -10.57 22.54
CA TYR A 441 57.43 -11.45 21.50
C TYR A 441 58.25 -11.40 20.21
N LEU A 442 58.69 -10.22 19.77
CA LEU A 442 59.46 -10.04 18.56
C LEU A 442 60.84 -10.64 18.68
N VAL A 443 61.52 -10.45 19.84
CA VAL A 443 62.89 -11.02 20.11
C VAL A 443 62.81 -12.55 20.16
N ASP A 444 61.87 -13.11 20.93
CA ASP A 444 61.76 -14.56 21.07
C ASP A 444 61.25 -15.24 19.80
N LEU A 445 60.42 -14.56 18.98
CA LEU A 445 60.07 -15.06 17.66
C LEU A 445 61.27 -15.13 16.71
N PHE A 446 62.17 -14.14 16.78
CA PHE A 446 63.42 -14.18 16.02
C PHE A 446 64.32 -15.33 16.48
N ARG A 447 64.50 -15.52 17.82
CA ARG A 447 65.28 -16.64 18.41
C ARG A 447 64.72 -17.99 17.98
N PHE A 448 63.36 -18.13 18.01
CA PHE A 448 62.69 -19.35 17.55
C PHE A 448 63.02 -19.65 16.09
N HIS A 449 62.93 -18.69 15.18
CA HIS A 449 63.25 -18.91 13.78
C HIS A 449 64.68 -19.27 13.53
N ARG A 450 65.61 -18.74 14.35
CA ARG A 450 67.04 -19.08 14.30
C ARG A 450 67.28 -20.50 14.80
N GLN A 451 66.76 -20.86 15.97
CA GLN A 451 66.98 -22.22 16.55
C GLN A 451 66.34 -23.32 15.72
N ARG A 452 65.21 -23.00 15.02
CA ARG A 452 64.52 -23.97 14.16
C ARG A 452 65.38 -24.50 13.02
N THR A 453 66.40 -23.80 12.63
CA THR A 453 67.37 -24.25 11.59
C THR A 453 68.45 -25.19 12.15
N GLU A 454 68.58 -25.32 13.48
CA GLU A 454 69.50 -26.20 14.15
C GLU A 454 68.94 -27.62 14.27
N PRO A 455 69.75 -28.70 14.20
CA PRO A 455 69.28 -30.10 14.26
C PRO A 455 68.47 -30.44 15.51
N GLU A 456 68.81 -29.88 16.66
CA GLU A 456 68.20 -30.10 17.98
C GLU A 456 67.27 -28.97 18.38
N GLY A 457 67.03 -27.97 17.52
CA GLY A 457 66.22 -26.80 17.82
C GLY A 457 64.74 -27.10 17.93
N GLN A 458 64.05 -26.37 18.82
CA GLN A 458 62.59 -26.47 19.00
C GLN A 458 61.88 -26.12 17.72
N LYS A 459 61.08 -27.05 17.19
CA LYS A 459 60.27 -26.89 15.92
C LYS A 459 58.81 -26.48 16.13
N ASP A 460 58.27 -26.63 17.35
CA ASP A 460 56.90 -26.26 17.70
C ASP A 460 56.89 -24.86 18.34
N LEU A 461 56.30 -23.91 17.63
CA LEU A 461 56.14 -22.51 18.04
C LEU A 461 55.31 -22.38 19.32
N ALA A 462 54.28 -23.21 19.50
CA ALA A 462 53.39 -23.12 20.67
C ALA A 462 54.12 -23.63 21.93
N ALA A 463 54.88 -24.72 21.82
CA ALA A 463 55.73 -25.22 22.92
C ALA A 463 56.81 -24.23 23.27
N TYR A 464 57.50 -23.62 22.28
CA TYR A 464 58.43 -22.56 22.47
C TYR A 464 57.87 -21.34 23.20
N ALA A 465 56.69 -20.85 22.75
CA ALA A 465 56.02 -19.73 23.39
C ALA A 465 55.71 -20.01 24.87
N THR A 466 55.21 -21.20 25.19
CA THR A 466 54.88 -21.61 26.56
C THR A 466 56.17 -21.65 27.44
N LEU A 467 57.28 -22.20 26.94
CA LEU A 467 58.55 -22.26 27.64
C LEU A 467 59.08 -20.86 27.99
N HIS A 468 58.86 -19.88 27.07
CA HIS A 468 59.31 -18.49 27.27
C HIS A 468 58.22 -17.58 27.89
N GLN A 469 57.19 -18.16 28.50
CA GLN A 469 56.12 -17.45 29.18
C GLN A 469 55.36 -16.44 28.28
N HIS A 470 55.19 -16.79 27.00
CA HIS A 470 54.39 -16.08 26.03
C HIS A 470 53.04 -16.78 25.83
N ASP A 471 52.02 -16.01 25.40
CA ASP A 471 50.78 -16.59 24.90
C ASP A 471 51.04 -17.23 23.53
N PRO A 472 50.82 -18.56 23.37
CA PRO A 472 51.10 -19.26 22.11
C PRO A 472 50.28 -18.73 20.92
N GLU A 473 49.05 -18.29 21.16
CA GLU A 473 48.18 -17.74 20.11
C GLU A 473 48.66 -16.35 19.67
N VAL A 474 49.11 -15.52 20.59
CA VAL A 474 49.69 -14.22 20.26
C VAL A 474 51.00 -14.40 19.49
N MET A 475 51.83 -15.33 19.93
CA MET A 475 53.09 -15.65 19.25
C MET A 475 52.83 -16.12 17.79
N LYS A 476 51.88 -17.02 17.60
CA LYS A 476 51.47 -17.51 16.29
C LYS A 476 50.93 -16.41 15.39
N ARG A 477 50.19 -15.47 15.94
CA ARG A 477 49.64 -14.33 15.18
C ARG A 477 50.74 -13.35 14.78
N TRP A 478 51.67 -13.07 15.65
CA TRP A 478 52.86 -12.28 15.31
C TRP A 478 53.61 -12.95 14.15
N ASP A 479 53.90 -14.24 14.25
CA ASP A 479 54.60 -15.01 13.19
C ASP A 479 53.85 -14.93 11.85
N ALA A 480 52.54 -15.16 11.87
CA ALA A 480 51.70 -15.10 10.66
C ALA A 480 51.66 -13.70 10.04
N LYS A 481 51.58 -12.67 10.87
CA LYS A 481 51.49 -11.28 10.39
C LYS A 481 52.81 -10.74 9.87
N LEU A 482 53.91 -11.10 10.49
CA LEU A 482 55.26 -10.72 10.02
C LEU A 482 55.62 -11.42 8.71
N LYS A 483 54.98 -12.54 8.39
CA LYS A 483 55.13 -13.24 7.11
C LYS A 483 54.22 -12.70 6.00
N ASP A 484 53.17 -11.94 6.34
CA ASP A 484 52.21 -11.38 5.36
C ASP A 484 52.86 -10.18 4.64
N PRO A 485 53.11 -10.25 3.30
CA PRO A 485 53.71 -9.15 2.56
C PRO A 485 52.89 -7.85 2.62
N ARG A 486 51.54 -7.96 2.83
CA ARG A 486 50.66 -6.81 2.93
C ARG A 486 50.76 -6.08 4.26
N PHE A 487 51.40 -6.69 5.26
CA PHE A 487 51.62 -6.09 6.57
C PHE A 487 52.97 -5.36 6.63
N LYS A 488 53.96 -5.79 5.83
CA LYS A 488 55.24 -5.12 5.65
C LYS A 488 55.02 -3.70 5.09
N GLY A 489 55.55 -2.69 5.76
CA GLY A 489 55.36 -1.28 5.40
C GLY A 489 54.11 -0.61 6.00
N LYS A 490 53.17 -1.34 6.63
CA LYS A 490 52.07 -0.75 7.40
C LYS A 490 52.48 -0.27 8.79
N LEU A 491 53.56 -0.81 9.32
CA LEU A 491 54.20 -0.49 10.60
C LEU A 491 55.66 -0.10 10.36
N PRO A 492 55.94 1.13 9.94
CA PRO A 492 57.31 1.59 9.64
C PRO A 492 58.31 1.39 10.81
N GLU A 493 57.78 1.36 12.02
CA GLU A 493 58.56 1.15 13.26
C GLU A 493 59.19 -0.23 13.31
N LEU A 494 58.70 -1.20 12.55
CA LEU A 494 59.25 -2.56 12.44
C LEU A 494 60.23 -2.72 11.29
N ASP A 495 60.48 -1.68 10.49
CA ASP A 495 61.39 -1.79 9.33
C ASP A 495 62.80 -2.19 9.73
N ALA A 496 63.35 -1.66 10.85
CA ALA A 496 64.61 -2.07 11.39
C ALA A 496 64.67 -3.57 11.81
N TRP A 497 63.60 -4.07 12.43
CA TRP A 497 63.42 -5.47 12.78
C TRP A 497 63.27 -6.36 11.51
N TYR A 498 62.59 -5.92 10.48
CA TYR A 498 62.51 -6.63 9.18
C TYR A 498 63.88 -6.69 8.48
N ALA A 499 64.72 -5.65 8.58
CA ALA A 499 66.05 -5.62 8.01
C ALA A 499 66.94 -6.63 8.69
N LEU A 500 66.94 -6.71 10.03
CA LEU A 500 67.68 -7.70 10.78
C LEU A 500 67.24 -9.13 10.54
N LYS A 501 65.95 -9.36 10.34
CA LYS A 501 65.43 -10.68 9.99
C LYS A 501 65.92 -11.13 8.61
N ALA A 502 65.97 -10.25 7.64
CA ALA A 502 66.47 -10.53 6.29
C ALA A 502 67.96 -10.89 6.26
N THR A 503 68.78 -10.29 7.20
CA THR A 503 70.18 -10.55 7.31
C THR A 503 70.51 -11.74 8.22
N ALA A 504 69.62 -12.14 9.10
CA ALA A 504 69.80 -13.23 10.07
C ALA A 504 70.04 -14.62 9.44
N ASP A 505 69.58 -14.79 8.19
CA ASP A 505 69.82 -16.02 7.42
C ASP A 505 71.22 -16.06 6.82
N GLN A 506 71.96 -14.93 6.84
CA GLN A 506 73.26 -14.80 6.23
C GLN A 506 74.43 -14.39 7.21
N THR A 507 74.07 -13.70 8.32
CA THR A 507 75.05 -13.23 9.34
C THR A 507 74.48 -13.41 10.74
N VAL A 508 75.38 -13.65 11.73
CA VAL A 508 75.00 -13.84 13.13
C VAL A 508 74.69 -12.50 13.76
N ALA A 509 73.36 -12.08 13.71
CA ALA A 509 72.97 -10.96 14.51
C ALA A 509 73.08 -11.27 15.99
N THR A 510 73.54 -10.31 16.77
CA THR A 510 73.67 -10.46 18.25
C THR A 510 72.22 -10.24 18.86
N GLU A 511 72.07 -10.87 20.03
CA GLU A 511 70.77 -10.71 20.75
C GLU A 511 70.50 -9.24 21.14
N ALA A 512 71.57 -8.47 21.41
CA ALA A 512 71.46 -7.04 21.68
C ALA A 512 70.92 -6.25 20.47
N GLN A 513 71.37 -6.55 19.25
CA GLN A 513 70.88 -5.92 18.02
C GLN A 513 69.40 -6.24 17.73
N ILE A 514 69.00 -7.48 18.06
CA ILE A 514 67.60 -7.89 17.91
C ILE A 514 66.69 -7.10 18.89
N ALA A 515 67.13 -7.00 20.16
CA ALA A 515 66.40 -6.27 21.20
C ALA A 515 66.31 -4.78 20.88
N GLU A 516 67.41 -4.17 20.42
CA GLU A 516 67.41 -2.76 20.00
C GLU A 516 66.52 -2.49 18.83
N SER A 517 66.43 -3.36 17.79
CA SER A 517 65.58 -3.20 16.64
C SER A 517 64.07 -3.21 16.99
N ALA A 518 63.67 -3.95 18.03
CA ALA A 518 62.29 -4.01 18.52
C ALA A 518 62.00 -2.94 19.59
N GLN A 519 63.03 -2.27 20.13
CA GLN A 519 62.91 -1.31 21.25
C GLN A 519 62.10 -0.04 20.79
N ALA A 520 62.49 0.56 19.68
CA ALA A 520 61.83 1.77 19.17
C ALA A 520 60.31 1.57 18.95
N PHE A 521 59.93 0.39 18.43
CA PHE A 521 58.53 0.01 18.30
C PHE A 521 57.82 -0.08 19.66
N GLN A 522 58.49 -0.70 20.66
CA GLN A 522 57.94 -0.84 22.01
C GLN A 522 57.81 0.52 22.71
N GLU A 523 58.77 1.40 22.57
CA GLU A 523 58.80 2.73 23.18
C GLU A 523 57.64 3.57 22.63
N ARG A 524 57.39 3.55 21.33
CA ARG A 524 56.25 4.23 20.73
C ARG A 524 54.93 3.68 21.26
N ILE A 525 54.77 2.35 21.31
CA ILE A 525 53.56 1.72 21.86
C ILE A 525 53.36 2.18 23.30
N ASN A 526 54.40 2.14 24.14
CA ASN A 526 54.33 2.55 25.52
C ASN A 526 53.89 4.03 25.65
N GLY A 527 54.48 4.93 24.86
CA GLY A 527 54.11 6.34 24.84
C GLY A 527 52.63 6.57 24.49
N ILE A 528 52.13 5.86 23.45
CA ILE A 528 50.70 5.92 23.07
C ILE A 528 49.80 5.38 24.19
N LEU A 529 50.15 4.23 24.78
CA LEU A 529 49.37 3.61 25.85
C LEU A 529 49.34 4.46 27.14
N ASP A 530 50.44 5.14 27.48
CA ASP A 530 50.52 6.02 28.62
C ASP A 530 49.66 7.30 28.43
N LEU A 531 49.69 7.87 27.22
CA LEU A 531 48.82 9.00 26.87
C LEU A 531 47.35 8.60 26.94
N LEU A 532 46.98 7.43 26.42
CA LEU A 532 45.64 6.90 26.52
C LEU A 532 45.24 6.60 27.95
N GLY A 533 46.14 6.08 28.80
CA GLY A 533 45.86 5.82 30.20
C GLY A 533 45.46 7.09 30.97
N LYS A 534 46.14 8.23 30.70
CA LYS A 534 45.77 9.54 31.28
C LYS A 534 44.36 9.99 30.79
N LYS A 535 44.08 9.88 29.48
CA LYS A 535 42.79 10.24 28.91
C LYS A 535 41.63 9.34 29.38
N ASP A 536 41.88 8.03 29.53
CA ASP A 536 40.92 7.05 30.01
C ASP A 536 40.52 7.29 31.46
N SER A 537 41.39 7.78 32.30
CA SER A 537 41.09 8.16 33.70
C SER A 537 40.02 9.25 33.73
N ALA A 538 40.19 10.31 32.95
CA ALA A 538 39.24 11.41 32.86
C ALA A 538 37.88 10.95 32.28
N TRP A 539 37.91 10.05 31.30
CA TRP A 539 36.70 9.47 30.72
C TRP A 539 35.93 8.60 31.72
N ARG A 540 36.65 7.76 32.52
CA ARG A 540 36.04 6.97 33.58
C ARG A 540 35.39 7.83 34.65
N ASP A 541 36.03 8.92 35.03
CA ASP A 541 35.47 9.88 35.98
C ASP A 541 34.20 10.54 35.45
N ALA A 542 34.16 10.98 34.21
CA ALA A 542 32.95 11.54 33.56
C ALA A 542 31.82 10.51 33.54
N ARG A 543 32.12 9.26 33.18
CA ARG A 543 31.12 8.15 33.13
C ARG A 543 30.57 7.82 34.52
N SER A 544 31.41 7.78 35.55
CA SER A 544 30.96 7.56 36.95
C SER A 544 30.00 8.64 37.44
N LYS A 545 30.11 9.85 36.90
CA LYS A 545 29.24 11.00 37.16
C LYS A 545 27.99 11.04 36.26
N GLY A 546 27.73 9.98 35.45
CA GLY A 546 26.52 9.85 34.64
C GLY A 546 26.59 10.44 33.22
N ASP A 547 27.75 10.95 32.78
CA ASP A 547 27.92 11.39 31.39
C ASP A 547 28.05 10.21 30.45
N LEU A 548 26.94 9.78 29.86
CA LEU A 548 26.87 8.70 28.89
C LEU A 548 27.16 9.17 27.45
N LYS A 549 27.35 10.45 27.20
CA LYS A 549 27.58 10.99 25.85
C LYS A 549 29.04 11.07 25.50
N THR A 550 29.92 11.21 26.49
CA THR A 550 31.37 11.28 26.27
C THR A 550 31.87 9.95 25.70
N ARG A 551 32.48 10.00 24.51
CA ARG A 551 33.05 8.85 23.85
C ARG A 551 34.39 8.48 24.47
N ARG A 552 34.71 7.18 24.50
CA ARG A 552 36.03 6.72 24.94
C ARG A 552 37.14 7.39 24.10
N PRO A 553 38.22 7.88 24.74
CA PRO A 553 39.28 8.55 24.02
C PRO A 553 40.02 7.61 23.07
N LYS A 554 40.51 8.16 21.97
CA LYS A 554 41.31 7.49 20.94
C LYS A 554 42.66 8.18 20.87
N ALA A 555 43.69 7.46 20.42
CA ALA A 555 45.01 8.03 20.18
C ALA A 555 45.00 9.07 19.06
N GLY A 556 44.17 8.85 18.01
CA GLY A 556 44.05 9.67 16.82
C GLY A 556 45.11 9.39 15.77
N GLY A 557 44.83 9.73 14.51
CA GLY A 557 45.76 9.65 13.40
C GLY A 557 46.44 8.27 13.23
N LYS A 558 47.78 8.30 12.95
CA LYS A 558 48.58 7.08 12.74
C LYS A 558 48.67 6.19 13.98
N ASP A 559 48.61 6.78 15.18
CA ASP A 559 48.71 6.05 16.44
C ASP A 559 47.48 5.18 16.68
N GLU A 560 46.29 5.70 16.37
CA GLU A 560 45.06 4.90 16.44
C GLU A 560 45.05 3.81 15.37
N GLN A 561 45.60 4.08 14.17
CA GLN A 561 45.79 3.04 13.13
C GLN A 561 46.68 1.91 13.61
N LEU A 562 47.85 2.24 14.21
CA LEU A 562 48.75 1.27 14.79
C LEU A 562 48.03 0.42 15.86
N LEU A 563 47.39 1.04 16.83
CA LEU A 563 46.67 0.30 17.86
C LEU A 563 45.54 -0.59 17.29
N ASN A 564 44.82 -0.13 16.27
CA ASN A 564 43.77 -0.93 15.64
C ASN A 564 44.34 -2.14 14.90
N GLU A 565 45.48 -2.03 14.23
CA GLU A 565 46.17 -3.17 13.63
C GLU A 565 46.58 -4.21 14.69
N LEU A 566 47.14 -3.73 15.82
CA LEU A 566 47.54 -4.61 16.92
C LEU A 566 46.33 -5.27 17.60
N ARG A 567 45.28 -4.52 17.90
CA ARG A 567 44.04 -5.03 18.50
C ARG A 567 43.37 -6.10 17.62
N ARG A 568 43.29 -5.84 16.33
CA ARG A 568 42.58 -6.69 15.38
C ARG A 568 43.33 -7.96 15.05
N HIS A 569 44.62 -7.86 14.88
CA HIS A 569 45.40 -8.92 14.27
C HIS A 569 46.31 -9.66 15.22
N ILE A 570 46.84 -9.00 16.25
CA ILE A 570 47.85 -9.59 17.14
C ILE A 570 47.23 -9.96 18.49
N PHE A 571 46.47 -9.05 19.10
CA PHE A 571 45.95 -9.18 20.46
C PHE A 571 44.39 -9.25 20.51
N PRO A 572 43.71 -10.04 19.69
CA PRO A 572 42.28 -10.22 19.89
C PRO A 572 42.04 -11.03 21.16
N VAL A 573 41.15 -10.48 22.02
CA VAL A 573 40.89 -11.06 23.34
C VAL A 573 39.50 -11.69 23.35
N LYS A 574 39.42 -12.99 23.68
CA LYS A 574 38.18 -13.64 24.13
C LYS A 574 38.11 -13.46 25.64
N LEU A 575 37.22 -12.50 26.05
CA LEU A 575 37.21 -12.01 27.44
C LEU A 575 37.01 -13.16 28.46
N GLU A 576 36.14 -14.11 28.13
CA GLU A 576 35.81 -15.25 29.02
C GLU A 576 37.03 -16.07 29.41
N LYS A 577 38.12 -16.10 28.58
CA LYS A 577 39.33 -16.90 28.81
C LYS A 577 40.41 -16.19 29.62
N VAL A 578 40.28 -14.85 29.74
CA VAL A 578 41.36 -14.02 30.29
C VAL A 578 40.99 -13.26 31.56
N LEU A 579 39.71 -13.33 31.95
CA LEU A 579 39.26 -12.73 33.18
C LEU A 579 39.82 -13.43 34.39
N THR A 580 40.28 -12.65 35.38
CA THR A 580 40.59 -13.14 36.72
C THR A 580 39.26 -13.61 37.39
N ASP A 581 39.39 -14.43 38.47
CA ASP A 581 38.20 -14.90 39.21
C ASP A 581 37.34 -13.74 39.72
N ALA A 582 37.98 -12.68 40.22
CA ALA A 582 37.28 -11.47 40.65
C ALA A 582 36.58 -10.76 39.47
N GLY A 583 37.22 -10.63 38.33
CA GLY A 583 36.65 -10.06 37.13
C GLY A 583 35.50 -10.91 36.60
N ARG A 584 35.61 -12.23 36.64
CA ARG A 584 34.55 -13.18 36.24
C ARG A 584 33.35 -13.03 37.15
N GLY A 585 33.54 -12.97 38.47
CA GLY A 585 32.47 -12.75 39.44
C GLY A 585 31.75 -11.42 39.22
N THR A 586 32.46 -10.33 38.94
CA THR A 586 31.89 -9.02 38.59
C THR A 586 31.05 -9.09 37.32
N TRP A 587 31.57 -9.73 36.26
CA TRP A 587 30.89 -9.88 34.99
C TRP A 587 29.58 -10.69 35.08
N GLU A 588 29.66 -11.84 35.77
CA GLU A 588 28.53 -12.71 36.02
C GLU A 588 27.48 -12.04 36.91
N GLY A 589 27.92 -11.29 37.93
CA GLY A 589 27.02 -10.48 38.74
C GLY A 589 26.26 -9.45 37.92
N MET A 590 26.95 -8.66 37.10
CA MET A 590 26.28 -7.68 36.24
C MET A 590 25.32 -8.32 35.22
N LYS A 591 25.61 -9.49 34.67
CA LYS A 591 24.71 -10.25 33.80
C LYS A 591 23.49 -10.80 34.54
N THR A 592 23.68 -11.27 35.77
CA THR A 592 22.61 -11.73 36.64
C THR A 592 21.65 -10.57 36.96
N ASP A 593 22.19 -9.38 37.30
CA ASP A 593 21.39 -8.19 37.49
C ASP A 593 20.57 -7.84 36.23
N LEU A 594 21.24 -7.87 35.04
CA LEU A 594 20.53 -7.62 33.79
C LEU A 594 19.43 -8.63 33.52
N ALA A 595 19.66 -9.92 33.79
CA ALA A 595 18.66 -10.97 33.65
C ALA A 595 17.49 -10.76 34.62
N SER A 596 17.78 -10.37 35.89
CA SER A 596 16.76 -10.01 36.87
C SER A 596 15.93 -8.83 36.43
N LEU A 597 16.55 -7.74 35.98
CA LEU A 597 15.86 -6.57 35.43
C LEU A 597 14.94 -6.94 34.26
N LYS A 598 15.40 -7.76 33.32
CA LYS A 598 14.58 -8.24 32.18
C LYS A 598 13.42 -9.11 32.65
N LYS A 599 13.64 -9.97 33.63
CA LYS A 599 12.59 -10.87 34.18
C LYS A 599 11.47 -10.10 34.88
N HIS A 600 11.81 -9.01 35.58
CA HIS A 600 10.84 -8.23 36.36
C HIS A 600 10.30 -7.00 35.58
N ALA A 601 10.76 -6.80 34.35
CA ALA A 601 10.24 -5.72 33.51
C ALA A 601 8.79 -6.00 33.12
N PRO A 602 7.93 -4.96 33.09
CA PRO A 602 6.58 -5.11 32.59
C PRO A 602 6.61 -5.60 31.13
N PRO A 603 5.62 -6.40 30.69
CA PRO A 603 5.54 -6.84 29.30
C PRO A 603 5.36 -5.63 28.38
N LYS A 604 5.83 -5.76 27.14
CA LYS A 604 5.60 -4.71 26.16
C LYS A 604 4.10 -4.61 25.87
N TYR A 605 3.60 -3.39 25.94
CA TYR A 605 2.22 -3.09 25.59
C TYR A 605 1.92 -3.36 24.11
N ALA A 606 0.63 -3.51 23.78
CA ALA A 606 0.19 -3.66 22.41
C ALA A 606 0.41 -2.37 21.62
N GLU A 607 0.80 -2.51 20.33
CA GLU A 607 1.02 -1.39 19.43
C GLU A 607 0.28 -1.61 18.11
N ALA A 608 -0.16 -0.53 17.47
CA ALA A 608 -0.73 -0.55 16.12
C ALA A 608 0.04 0.36 15.18
N HIS A 609 -0.01 0.05 13.88
CA HIS A 609 0.45 0.99 12.86
C HIS A 609 -0.53 2.16 12.77
N GLY A 610 -0.03 3.37 12.80
CA GLY A 610 -0.81 4.59 12.69
C GLY A 610 0.03 5.75 12.19
N ILE A 611 -0.58 6.93 12.08
CA ILE A 611 0.13 8.18 11.83
C ILE A 611 0.08 9.07 13.08
N GLY A 612 1.06 9.94 13.22
CA GLY A 612 1.10 10.94 14.29
C GLY A 612 1.70 12.23 13.79
N ASP A 613 1.32 13.35 14.40
CA ASP A 613 1.81 14.66 14.02
C ASP A 613 3.33 14.76 14.14
N SER A 614 3.94 15.45 13.17
CA SER A 614 5.39 15.66 13.09
C SER A 614 5.77 17.10 12.77
N GLY A 615 4.81 17.96 12.53
CA GLY A 615 5.02 19.37 12.20
C GLY A 615 3.71 20.12 11.99
N SER A 616 3.85 21.37 11.58
CA SER A 616 2.74 22.29 11.28
C SER A 616 3.06 23.22 10.11
N ALA A 617 4.05 22.89 9.28
CA ALA A 617 4.48 23.75 8.18
C ALA A 617 3.55 23.63 6.97
N ASP A 618 3.26 24.75 6.35
CA ASP A 618 2.53 24.80 5.09
C ASP A 618 3.42 24.39 3.92
N MET A 619 2.85 23.71 2.94
CA MET A 619 3.56 23.29 1.74
C MET A 619 3.58 24.37 0.67
N HIS A 620 4.55 24.27 -0.23
CA HIS A 620 4.54 24.98 -1.50
C HIS A 620 3.87 24.12 -2.58
N VAL A 621 3.18 24.76 -3.51
CA VAL A 621 2.79 24.11 -4.76
C VAL A 621 4.07 23.58 -5.43
N ALA A 622 4.11 22.31 -5.74
CA ALA A 622 5.23 21.72 -6.47
C ALA A 622 4.97 21.88 -7.97
N LEU A 623 5.79 22.69 -8.63
CA LEU A 623 5.64 22.93 -10.08
C LEU A 623 5.76 21.61 -10.84
N ARG A 624 4.74 21.28 -11.62
CA ARG A 624 4.61 19.99 -12.34
C ARG A 624 4.71 18.76 -11.44
N GLY A 625 4.29 18.87 -10.18
CA GLY A 625 4.33 17.79 -9.21
C GLY A 625 5.73 17.45 -8.65
N ASP A 626 6.78 18.20 -9.01
CA ASP A 626 8.15 18.00 -8.52
C ASP A 626 8.37 18.79 -7.21
N LEU A 627 8.39 18.10 -6.07
CA LEU A 627 8.55 18.71 -4.74
C LEU A 627 9.83 19.53 -4.56
N ARG A 628 10.81 19.38 -5.44
CA ARG A 628 12.04 20.19 -5.44
C ARG A 628 11.84 21.55 -6.07
N LYS A 629 10.82 21.72 -6.93
CA LYS A 629 10.49 22.96 -7.63
C LYS A 629 9.34 23.66 -6.93
N LYS A 630 9.65 24.59 -6.05
CA LYS A 630 8.69 25.27 -5.19
C LYS A 630 8.05 26.45 -5.89
N GLY A 631 6.73 26.46 -5.99
CA GLY A 631 5.88 27.59 -6.34
C GLY A 631 5.39 28.34 -5.10
N ALA A 632 4.18 28.90 -5.16
CA ALA A 632 3.56 29.65 -4.06
C ALA A 632 3.36 28.75 -2.82
N GLN A 633 3.52 29.31 -1.63
CA GLN A 633 3.16 28.64 -0.39
C GLN A 633 1.65 28.63 -0.21
N VAL A 634 1.10 27.53 0.27
CA VAL A 634 -0.35 27.33 0.43
C VAL A 634 -0.65 26.93 1.87
N PRO A 635 -1.52 27.66 2.57
CA PRO A 635 -1.96 27.27 3.90
C PRO A 635 -2.74 25.95 3.86
N ARG A 636 -2.57 25.12 4.89
CA ARG A 636 -3.38 23.91 5.08
C ARG A 636 -4.83 24.32 5.31
N ARG A 637 -5.76 23.82 4.51
CA ARG A 637 -7.19 24.12 4.56
C ARG A 637 -7.99 23.02 3.90
N PHE A 638 -9.30 23.07 4.03
CA PHE A 638 -10.19 22.20 3.28
C PHE A 638 -10.34 22.65 1.83
N LEU A 639 -11.04 21.85 1.00
CA LEU A 639 -11.27 22.15 -0.42
C LEU A 639 -12.12 23.42 -0.59
N GLN A 640 -11.73 24.33 -1.45
CA GLN A 640 -12.39 25.60 -1.65
C GLN A 640 -13.82 25.45 -2.14
N ILE A 641 -14.08 24.48 -3.03
CA ILE A 641 -15.43 24.20 -3.51
C ILE A 641 -16.41 23.82 -2.37
N LEU A 642 -15.93 23.25 -1.28
CA LEU A 642 -16.74 22.84 -0.13
C LEU A 642 -16.76 23.88 1.00
N SER A 643 -15.72 24.71 1.13
CA SER A 643 -15.56 25.67 2.23
C SER A 643 -15.99 27.09 1.90
N GLY A 644 -16.11 27.47 0.64
CA GLY A 644 -16.32 28.84 0.21
C GLY A 644 -15.05 29.57 -0.21
N GLU A 645 -15.20 30.82 -0.66
CA GLU A 645 -14.10 31.64 -1.17
C GLU A 645 -13.04 31.88 -0.10
N GLU A 646 -13.44 32.08 1.15
CA GLU A 646 -12.57 32.30 2.30
C GLU A 646 -12.40 31.02 3.14
N ALA A 647 -11.93 29.91 2.51
CA ALA A 647 -11.64 28.69 3.24
C ALA A 647 -10.62 28.95 4.37
N PRO A 648 -10.98 28.76 5.67
CA PRO A 648 -10.11 29.10 6.78
C PRO A 648 -8.86 28.24 6.79
N ALA A 649 -7.71 28.85 7.07
CA ALA A 649 -6.46 28.10 7.25
C ALA A 649 -6.51 27.30 8.57
N PHE A 650 -6.01 26.07 8.53
CA PHE A 650 -5.90 25.21 9.71
C PHE A 650 -4.69 25.58 10.56
N GLY A 651 -4.92 25.82 11.85
CA GLY A 651 -3.91 26.33 12.79
C GLY A 651 -3.37 25.30 13.77
N LYS A 652 -4.05 24.18 14.00
CA LYS A 652 -3.71 23.23 15.06
C LYS A 652 -2.86 22.06 14.55
N GLY A 653 -1.61 21.96 15.00
CA GLY A 653 -0.71 20.85 14.67
C GLY A 653 -0.61 20.60 13.17
N SER A 654 -0.85 19.38 12.73
CA SER A 654 -0.89 19.03 11.30
C SER A 654 -2.12 19.56 10.56
N GLY A 655 -3.21 19.92 11.25
CA GLY A 655 -4.52 20.27 10.68
C GLY A 655 -5.49 19.08 10.55
N ARG A 656 -5.14 17.88 11.03
CA ARG A 656 -6.00 16.69 10.89
C ARG A 656 -7.30 16.77 11.68
N ILE A 657 -7.33 17.45 12.82
CA ILE A 657 -8.57 17.66 13.61
C ILE A 657 -9.54 18.52 12.81
N GLU A 658 -9.08 19.67 12.30
CA GLU A 658 -9.90 20.57 11.50
C GLU A 658 -10.36 19.89 10.20
N LEU A 659 -9.47 19.11 9.56
CA LEU A 659 -9.84 18.33 8.38
C LEU A 659 -10.95 17.34 8.69
N ALA A 660 -10.82 16.61 9.81
CA ALA A 660 -11.85 15.64 10.22
C ALA A 660 -13.19 16.33 10.46
N GLN A 661 -13.20 17.49 11.12
CA GLN A 661 -14.41 18.28 11.38
C GLN A 661 -15.07 18.72 10.07
N ALA A 662 -14.29 19.27 9.14
CA ALA A 662 -14.81 19.73 7.84
C ALA A 662 -15.39 18.58 6.98
N VAL A 663 -14.79 17.40 7.05
CA VAL A 663 -15.30 16.22 6.32
C VAL A 663 -16.63 15.75 6.86
N VAL A 664 -16.81 15.71 8.18
CA VAL A 664 -18.03 15.19 8.81
C VAL A 664 -19.06 16.25 9.15
N ASP A 665 -18.83 17.48 8.69
CA ASP A 665 -19.81 18.55 8.83
C ASP A 665 -21.13 18.12 8.17
N PRO A 666 -22.28 18.22 8.84
CA PRO A 666 -23.58 17.90 8.24
C PRO A 666 -23.91 18.72 6.99
N GLU A 667 -23.34 19.92 6.86
CA GLU A 667 -23.48 20.77 5.65
C GLU A 667 -22.61 20.30 4.49
N ASN A 668 -21.62 19.42 4.72
CA ASN A 668 -20.83 18.83 3.64
C ASN A 668 -21.72 17.86 2.83
N PRO A 669 -22.03 18.18 1.56
CA PRO A 669 -23.00 17.41 0.78
C PRO A 669 -22.49 16.01 0.36
N LEU A 670 -21.18 15.77 0.43
CA LEU A 670 -20.55 14.58 -0.15
C LEU A 670 -20.47 13.40 0.81
N THR A 671 -20.03 13.61 2.04
CA THR A 671 -19.65 12.52 2.96
C THR A 671 -20.79 11.52 3.18
N ALA A 672 -22.00 12.00 3.44
CA ALA A 672 -23.15 11.15 3.62
C ALA A 672 -23.59 10.46 2.31
N ARG A 673 -23.62 11.21 1.19
CA ARG A 673 -23.95 10.64 -0.14
C ARG A 673 -23.00 9.51 -0.53
N VAL A 674 -21.72 9.69 -0.32
CA VAL A 674 -20.69 8.70 -0.68
C VAL A 674 -20.87 7.41 0.12
N MET A 675 -21.10 7.50 1.43
CA MET A 675 -21.30 6.30 2.24
C MET A 675 -22.62 5.59 1.93
N VAL A 676 -23.68 6.33 1.79
CA VAL A 676 -25.00 5.79 1.37
C VAL A 676 -24.90 5.08 0.02
N ASN A 677 -24.22 5.68 -0.94
CA ASN A 677 -24.03 5.10 -2.26
C ASN A 677 -23.29 3.76 -2.20
N ARG A 678 -22.28 3.63 -1.33
CA ARG A 678 -21.55 2.37 -1.11
C ARG A 678 -22.38 1.31 -0.40
N ILE A 679 -23.15 1.69 0.61
CA ILE A 679 -24.07 0.76 1.28
C ILE A 679 -25.09 0.23 0.28
N TRP A 680 -25.66 1.12 -0.55
CA TRP A 680 -26.57 0.74 -1.62
C TRP A 680 -25.93 -0.24 -2.59
N GLN A 681 -24.71 0.06 -3.06
CA GLN A 681 -23.95 -0.83 -3.93
C GLN A 681 -23.74 -2.22 -3.32
N GLY A 682 -23.43 -2.28 -2.04
CA GLY A 682 -23.24 -3.56 -1.31
C GLY A 682 -24.49 -4.42 -1.34
N HIS A 683 -25.71 -3.83 -1.34
CA HIS A 683 -26.96 -4.54 -1.37
C HIS A 683 -27.48 -4.87 -2.78
N PHE A 684 -27.30 -3.95 -3.73
CA PHE A 684 -27.86 -4.10 -5.07
C PHE A 684 -26.84 -4.51 -6.14
N GLY A 685 -25.55 -4.55 -5.79
CA GLY A 685 -24.45 -4.83 -6.73
C GLY A 685 -24.02 -3.60 -7.52
N GLU A 686 -24.98 -2.72 -7.86
CA GLU A 686 -24.73 -1.45 -8.53
C GLU A 686 -25.09 -0.29 -7.60
N ALA A 687 -24.29 0.76 -7.67
CA ALA A 687 -24.51 1.97 -6.88
C ALA A 687 -25.54 2.89 -7.54
N LEU A 688 -26.19 3.79 -6.77
CA LEU A 688 -27.06 4.85 -7.33
C LEU A 688 -26.25 5.80 -8.23
N VAL A 689 -25.03 6.11 -7.85
CA VAL A 689 -24.01 6.75 -8.68
C VAL A 689 -22.98 5.67 -9.03
N ARG A 690 -22.96 5.20 -10.26
CA ARG A 690 -22.16 4.04 -10.70
C ARG A 690 -20.65 4.28 -10.72
N THR A 691 -20.22 5.51 -10.44
CA THR A 691 -18.81 5.90 -10.21
C THR A 691 -18.59 6.22 -8.73
N PRO A 692 -18.53 5.21 -7.81
CA PRO A 692 -18.67 5.43 -6.37
C PRO A 692 -17.50 6.18 -5.71
N SER A 693 -16.40 6.43 -6.43
CA SER A 693 -15.28 7.26 -5.99
C SER A 693 -15.02 8.46 -6.90
N ASN A 694 -15.99 8.79 -7.79
CA ASN A 694 -15.95 9.99 -8.61
C ASN A 694 -17.36 10.58 -8.74
N PHE A 695 -17.66 11.58 -7.92
CA PHE A 695 -18.90 12.36 -7.93
C PHE A 695 -18.70 13.72 -8.63
N GLY A 696 -17.54 13.95 -9.24
CA GLY A 696 -17.23 15.12 -10.04
C GLY A 696 -17.86 15.10 -11.42
N THR A 697 -17.42 16.00 -12.26
CA THR A 697 -17.96 16.27 -13.61
C THR A 697 -17.91 15.06 -14.54
N LEU A 698 -16.87 14.23 -14.44
CA LEU A 698 -16.74 12.99 -15.21
C LEU A 698 -17.40 11.78 -14.54
N GLY A 699 -17.96 11.95 -13.34
CA GLY A 699 -18.74 10.92 -12.69
C GLY A 699 -20.14 10.80 -13.28
N GLU A 700 -20.75 9.62 -13.13
CA GLU A 700 -22.14 9.43 -13.50
C GLU A 700 -23.07 10.21 -12.56
N LYS A 701 -24.21 10.63 -13.10
CA LYS A 701 -25.29 11.20 -12.27
C LYS A 701 -26.09 10.07 -11.63
N PRO A 702 -26.70 10.31 -10.45
CA PRO A 702 -27.53 9.28 -9.83
C PRO A 702 -28.75 8.97 -10.70
N ASP A 703 -29.01 7.66 -10.93
CA ASP A 703 -30.18 7.19 -11.67
C ASP A 703 -31.52 7.64 -11.01
N LEU A 704 -31.51 7.70 -9.67
CA LEU A 704 -32.60 8.14 -8.83
C LEU A 704 -32.15 9.28 -7.89
N PRO A 705 -31.95 10.50 -8.39
CA PRO A 705 -31.29 11.57 -7.66
C PRO A 705 -31.97 11.93 -6.33
N GLY A 706 -33.28 12.00 -6.28
CA GLY A 706 -34.04 12.28 -5.06
C GLY A 706 -33.91 11.18 -4.00
N LEU A 707 -33.66 9.94 -4.41
CA LEU A 707 -33.47 8.83 -3.48
C LEU A 707 -32.11 8.93 -2.75
N LEU A 708 -31.03 9.26 -3.47
CA LEU A 708 -29.70 9.40 -2.86
C LEU A 708 -29.71 10.52 -1.81
N ASP A 709 -30.29 11.65 -2.13
CA ASP A 709 -30.39 12.79 -1.21
C ASP A 709 -31.27 12.49 0.00
N TYR A 710 -32.41 11.81 -0.21
CA TYR A 710 -33.27 11.36 0.89
C TYR A 710 -32.51 10.45 1.85
N LEU A 711 -31.85 9.42 1.31
CA LEU A 711 -31.11 8.46 2.13
C LEU A 711 -29.92 9.11 2.86
N ALA A 712 -29.21 10.05 2.21
CA ALA A 712 -28.11 10.78 2.82
C ALA A 712 -28.59 11.69 3.97
N SER A 713 -29.67 12.43 3.76
CA SER A 713 -30.28 13.25 4.81
C SER A 713 -30.79 12.39 5.97
N ARG A 714 -31.45 11.27 5.65
CA ARG A 714 -31.96 10.31 6.62
C ARG A 714 -30.85 9.65 7.43
N PHE A 715 -29.71 9.32 6.78
CA PHE A 715 -28.52 8.77 7.43
C PHE A 715 -27.96 9.72 8.51
N ILE A 716 -27.86 11.02 8.19
CA ILE A 716 -27.44 12.04 9.15
C ILE A 716 -28.45 12.14 10.32
N GLU A 717 -29.76 12.26 10.02
CA GLU A 717 -30.83 12.37 11.02
C GLU A 717 -30.90 11.17 11.97
N GLN A 718 -30.57 9.97 11.49
CA GLN A 718 -30.52 8.75 12.28
C GLN A 718 -29.25 8.62 13.13
N GLY A 719 -28.42 9.67 13.20
CA GLY A 719 -27.18 9.72 13.96
C GLY A 719 -26.04 8.98 13.28
N TRP A 720 -26.01 9.00 11.94
CA TRP A 720 -24.98 8.35 11.11
C TRP A 720 -24.88 6.82 11.35
N SER A 721 -25.99 6.17 11.73
CA SER A 721 -26.03 4.73 11.99
C SER A 721 -26.13 3.94 10.71
N MET A 722 -25.07 3.17 10.43
CA MET A 722 -25.03 2.28 9.27
C MET A 722 -26.07 1.16 9.39
N LYS A 723 -26.26 0.59 10.57
CA LYS A 723 -27.22 -0.50 10.80
C LYS A 723 -28.67 -0.06 10.56
N LYS A 724 -29.02 1.16 10.95
CA LYS A 724 -30.37 1.70 10.66
C LYS A 724 -30.60 1.89 9.17
N LEU A 725 -29.59 2.35 8.43
CA LEU A 725 -29.68 2.48 6.97
C LEU A 725 -29.83 1.11 6.29
N HIS A 726 -29.03 0.11 6.70
CA HIS A 726 -29.18 -1.26 6.23
C HIS A 726 -30.60 -1.78 6.47
N ARG A 727 -31.10 -1.61 7.66
CA ARG A 727 -32.45 -2.04 8.04
C ARG A 727 -33.51 -1.39 7.15
N GLU A 728 -33.44 -0.09 6.90
CA GLU A 728 -34.37 0.64 6.04
C GLU A 728 -34.35 0.10 4.60
N ILE A 729 -33.17 -0.18 4.05
CA ILE A 729 -33.01 -0.75 2.70
C ILE A 729 -33.60 -2.16 2.64
N LEU A 730 -33.25 -3.04 3.56
CA LEU A 730 -33.69 -4.45 3.52
C LEU A 730 -35.20 -4.62 3.71
N LEU A 731 -35.83 -3.71 4.45
CA LEU A 731 -37.27 -3.77 4.70
C LEU A 731 -38.10 -3.15 3.56
N SER A 732 -37.47 -2.51 2.57
CA SER A 732 -38.16 -1.98 1.39
C SER A 732 -38.72 -3.09 0.48
N SER A 733 -39.81 -2.82 -0.24
CA SER A 733 -40.28 -3.69 -1.30
C SER A 733 -39.26 -3.86 -2.41
N THR A 734 -38.50 -2.82 -2.67
CA THR A 734 -37.42 -2.78 -3.67
C THR A 734 -36.37 -3.86 -3.43
N TRP A 735 -35.86 -4.01 -2.18
CA TRP A 735 -34.87 -5.04 -1.87
C TRP A 735 -35.48 -6.44 -1.82
N GLN A 736 -36.76 -6.56 -1.42
CA GLN A 736 -37.47 -7.83 -1.30
C GLN A 736 -38.02 -8.38 -2.60
N MET A 737 -37.81 -7.68 -3.72
CA MET A 737 -38.24 -8.15 -5.05
C MET A 737 -37.54 -9.46 -5.45
N SER A 738 -38.25 -10.23 -6.29
CA SER A 738 -37.68 -11.38 -7.02
C SER A 738 -36.67 -10.92 -8.05
N SER A 739 -35.61 -11.75 -8.24
CA SER A 739 -34.59 -11.60 -9.30
C SER A 739 -35.03 -12.21 -10.65
N ALA A 740 -36.26 -12.70 -10.77
CA ALA A 740 -36.74 -13.38 -11.96
C ALA A 740 -36.55 -12.51 -13.22
N PHE A 741 -36.10 -13.14 -14.29
CA PHE A 741 -35.87 -12.47 -15.57
C PHE A 741 -37.22 -12.27 -16.33
N ASP A 742 -37.37 -11.08 -16.90
CA ASP A 742 -38.48 -10.72 -17.78
C ASP A 742 -37.89 -10.06 -19.03
N LEU A 743 -38.11 -10.66 -20.18
CA LEU A 743 -37.51 -10.21 -21.45
C LEU A 743 -38.04 -8.83 -21.90
N GLU A 744 -39.32 -8.54 -21.68
CA GLU A 744 -39.90 -7.26 -22.10
C GLU A 744 -39.38 -6.10 -21.24
N LYS A 745 -39.22 -6.33 -19.94
CA LYS A 745 -38.61 -5.35 -19.02
C LYS A 745 -37.14 -5.16 -19.35
N PHE A 746 -36.42 -6.26 -19.62
CA PHE A 746 -35.03 -6.23 -20.01
C PHE A 746 -34.74 -5.45 -21.29
N ARG A 747 -35.64 -5.54 -22.30
CA ARG A 747 -35.55 -4.74 -23.52
C ARG A 747 -35.67 -3.24 -23.29
N ARG A 748 -36.31 -2.82 -22.21
CA ARG A 748 -36.54 -1.40 -21.88
C ARG A 748 -35.47 -0.86 -20.92
N ASP A 749 -35.04 -1.68 -19.99
CA ASP A 749 -34.04 -1.34 -18.97
C ASP A 749 -33.12 -2.57 -18.72
N GLY A 750 -32.22 -2.82 -19.69
CA GLY A 750 -31.33 -3.98 -19.71
C GLY A 750 -30.33 -3.99 -18.55
N ASP A 751 -29.84 -2.81 -18.17
CA ASP A 751 -28.94 -2.61 -17.07
C ASP A 751 -29.64 -2.56 -15.71
N ASN A 752 -30.96 -2.71 -15.67
CA ASN A 752 -31.77 -2.63 -14.46
C ASN A 752 -31.55 -1.33 -13.65
N ARG A 753 -31.33 -0.20 -14.33
CA ARG A 753 -31.05 1.10 -13.68
C ARG A 753 -32.25 1.59 -12.84
N LEU A 754 -33.45 1.21 -13.23
CA LEU A 754 -34.68 1.59 -12.52
C LEU A 754 -35.11 0.55 -11.48
N LEU A 755 -34.38 -0.55 -11.34
CA LEU A 755 -34.62 -1.62 -10.37
C LEU A 755 -36.01 -2.24 -10.53
N TRP A 756 -36.37 -2.74 -11.73
CA TRP A 756 -37.58 -3.50 -11.94
C TRP A 756 -37.53 -4.92 -11.37
N ARG A 757 -36.28 -5.43 -11.04
CA ARG A 757 -36.02 -6.67 -10.32
C ARG A 757 -34.88 -6.51 -9.34
N MET A 758 -34.69 -7.47 -8.45
CA MET A 758 -33.43 -7.59 -7.69
C MET A 758 -32.32 -8.08 -8.62
N ASN A 759 -31.12 -7.50 -8.50
CA ASN A 759 -29.95 -7.94 -9.25
C ASN A 759 -29.40 -9.25 -8.67
N PRO A 760 -29.29 -10.33 -9.47
CA PRO A 760 -28.48 -11.47 -9.06
C PRO A 760 -27.01 -11.06 -9.02
N ARG A 761 -26.27 -11.51 -7.99
CA ARG A 761 -24.87 -11.13 -7.77
C ARG A 761 -24.02 -12.35 -7.50
N LYS A 762 -22.80 -12.38 -8.06
CA LYS A 762 -21.78 -13.37 -7.71
C LYS A 762 -21.25 -13.09 -6.29
N LEU A 763 -21.04 -14.13 -5.49
CA LEU A 763 -20.36 -14.01 -4.22
C LEU A 763 -18.91 -13.58 -4.43
N ASP A 764 -18.42 -12.71 -3.54
CA ASP A 764 -16.99 -12.45 -3.45
C ASP A 764 -16.23 -13.68 -2.94
N VAL A 765 -14.93 -13.72 -3.19
CA VAL A 765 -14.06 -14.85 -2.86
C VAL A 765 -14.12 -15.21 -1.37
N GLU A 766 -14.25 -14.21 -0.51
CA GLU A 766 -14.33 -14.42 0.93
C GLU A 766 -15.61 -15.16 1.31
N SER A 767 -16.76 -14.67 0.87
CA SER A 767 -18.04 -15.31 1.14
C SER A 767 -18.14 -16.67 0.50
N TRP A 768 -17.67 -16.84 -0.74
CA TRP A 768 -17.68 -18.12 -1.41
C TRP A 768 -16.86 -19.17 -0.66
N ARG A 769 -15.58 -18.87 -0.33
CA ARG A 769 -14.72 -19.80 0.41
C ARG A 769 -15.26 -20.07 1.83
N ASP A 770 -15.74 -19.04 2.52
CA ASP A 770 -16.26 -19.20 3.87
C ASP A 770 -17.49 -20.11 3.87
N ASN A 771 -18.36 -20.00 2.83
CA ASN A 771 -19.53 -20.87 2.70
C ASN A 771 -19.18 -22.32 2.33
N LEU A 772 -18.07 -22.57 1.63
CA LEU A 772 -17.55 -23.93 1.48
C LEU A 772 -17.22 -24.57 2.84
N LEU A 773 -16.61 -23.78 3.74
CA LEU A 773 -16.31 -24.24 5.10
C LEU A 773 -17.56 -24.37 5.99
N VAL A 774 -18.58 -23.52 5.77
CA VAL A 774 -19.89 -23.69 6.43
C VAL A 774 -20.54 -24.99 6.02
N ALA A 775 -20.58 -25.26 4.72
CA ALA A 775 -21.19 -26.47 4.16
C ALA A 775 -20.53 -27.76 4.70
N THR A 776 -19.21 -27.74 4.86
CA THR A 776 -18.45 -28.87 5.42
C THR A 776 -18.48 -28.93 6.95
N GLY A 777 -18.92 -27.86 7.62
CA GLY A 777 -18.92 -27.75 9.09
C GLY A 777 -17.55 -27.46 9.69
N GLU A 778 -16.59 -26.99 8.88
CA GLU A 778 -15.21 -26.73 9.28
C GLU A 778 -14.92 -25.28 9.64
N LEU A 779 -15.87 -24.35 9.40
CA LEU A 779 -15.62 -22.91 9.60
C LEU A 779 -15.32 -22.59 11.07
N ASP A 780 -14.11 -22.09 11.31
CA ASP A 780 -13.72 -21.46 12.57
C ASP A 780 -14.26 -20.02 12.60
N LYS A 781 -15.18 -19.76 13.52
CA LYS A 781 -15.87 -18.47 13.70
C LYS A 781 -15.15 -17.53 14.67
N THR A 782 -13.91 -17.84 15.08
CA THR A 782 -13.11 -16.99 15.98
C THR A 782 -12.89 -15.61 15.36
N LEU A 783 -13.23 -14.55 16.11
CA LEU A 783 -13.12 -13.17 15.69
C LEU A 783 -11.72 -12.61 15.95
N GLY A 784 -11.23 -11.78 15.03
CA GLY A 784 -10.03 -10.97 15.23
C GLY A 784 -8.73 -11.76 15.33
N GLY A 785 -7.66 -11.07 15.71
CA GLY A 785 -6.33 -11.65 15.92
C GLY A 785 -5.44 -11.67 14.70
N ALA A 786 -4.24 -12.24 14.87
CA ALA A 786 -3.22 -12.29 13.82
C ALA A 786 -3.71 -13.03 12.57
N PRO A 787 -3.28 -12.61 11.37
CA PRO A 787 -3.74 -13.22 10.12
C PRO A 787 -3.14 -14.61 9.91
N ALA A 788 -3.90 -15.47 9.19
CA ALA A 788 -3.43 -16.75 8.71
C ALA A 788 -2.53 -16.55 7.47
N LYS A 789 -1.34 -17.15 7.47
CA LYS A 789 -0.38 -17.01 6.36
C LYS A 789 -0.89 -17.67 5.08
N GLU A 790 -1.42 -18.90 5.21
CA GLU A 790 -1.95 -19.68 4.09
C GLU A 790 -3.43 -19.95 4.33
N ILE A 791 -4.28 -19.15 3.68
CA ILE A 791 -5.72 -19.20 3.95
C ILE A 791 -6.36 -20.50 3.43
N LEU A 792 -5.83 -21.10 2.37
CA LEU A 792 -6.38 -22.35 1.82
C LEU A 792 -6.23 -23.54 2.77
N SER A 793 -5.22 -23.54 3.65
CA SER A 793 -5.03 -24.56 4.69
C SER A 793 -5.69 -24.18 6.03
N SER A 794 -6.22 -22.98 6.16
CA SER A 794 -6.88 -22.48 7.38
C SER A 794 -8.39 -22.72 7.31
N THR A 795 -9.01 -22.96 8.47
CA THR A 795 -10.47 -23.02 8.63
C THR A 795 -11.07 -21.67 9.04
N ARG A 796 -10.26 -20.65 9.29
CA ARG A 796 -10.74 -19.31 9.65
C ARG A 796 -11.41 -18.62 8.46
N ARG A 797 -12.22 -17.60 8.75
CA ARG A 797 -12.82 -16.75 7.71
C ARG A 797 -11.73 -16.10 6.86
N THR A 798 -12.00 -15.96 5.58
CA THR A 798 -11.08 -15.41 4.57
C THR A 798 -10.68 -13.95 4.86
N LEU A 799 -11.49 -13.19 5.55
CA LEU A 799 -11.14 -11.87 6.08
C LEU A 799 -9.82 -11.87 6.86
N TYR A 800 -9.48 -12.99 7.51
CA TYR A 800 -8.26 -13.14 8.31
C TYR A 800 -7.08 -13.71 7.53
N ALA A 801 -7.15 -13.74 6.21
CA ALA A 801 -6.00 -14.05 5.37
C ALA A 801 -4.91 -12.98 5.52
N THR A 802 -3.65 -13.39 5.43
CA THR A 802 -2.54 -12.45 5.22
C THR A 802 -2.61 -11.92 3.80
N ILE A 803 -2.64 -10.62 3.65
CA ILE A 803 -2.69 -9.93 2.35
C ILE A 803 -1.34 -9.32 2.04
N SER A 804 -0.67 -9.77 0.99
CA SER A 804 0.54 -9.11 0.48
C SER A 804 0.16 -7.95 -0.44
N ARG A 805 0.95 -6.88 -0.40
CA ARG A 805 0.66 -5.72 -1.25
C ARG A 805 0.93 -5.96 -2.73
N ASN A 806 1.97 -6.72 -3.02
CA ASN A 806 2.31 -7.06 -4.40
C ASN A 806 1.52 -8.25 -4.95
N GLY A 807 0.83 -9.01 -4.09
CA GLY A 807 0.03 -10.17 -4.48
C GLY A 807 0.86 -11.35 -4.98
N ASP A 808 2.09 -11.53 -4.52
CA ASP A 808 3.03 -12.52 -5.04
C ASP A 808 3.84 -13.25 -3.94
N ARG A 809 3.48 -13.06 -2.68
CA ARG A 809 4.26 -13.57 -1.54
C ARG A 809 3.77 -14.92 -1.01
N PHE A 810 2.47 -15.17 -1.12
CA PHE A 810 1.83 -16.36 -0.58
C PHE A 810 1.07 -17.10 -1.67
N GLN A 811 0.97 -18.42 -1.55
CA GLN A 811 0.13 -19.22 -2.45
C GLN A 811 -1.35 -18.77 -2.41
N SER A 812 -1.79 -18.28 -1.25
CA SER A 812 -3.12 -17.69 -1.07
C SER A 812 -3.37 -16.45 -1.93
N ASP A 813 -2.34 -15.70 -2.29
CA ASP A 813 -2.47 -14.50 -3.12
C ASP A 813 -2.95 -14.85 -4.53
N ASP A 814 -2.44 -15.93 -5.12
CA ASP A 814 -2.89 -16.41 -6.44
C ASP A 814 -4.35 -16.84 -6.42
N PHE A 815 -4.78 -17.53 -5.35
CA PHE A 815 -6.17 -17.91 -5.15
C PHE A 815 -7.08 -16.68 -5.03
N LEU A 816 -6.71 -15.70 -4.21
CA LEU A 816 -7.50 -14.50 -4.01
C LEU A 816 -7.65 -13.71 -5.32
N ARG A 817 -6.54 -13.51 -6.07
CA ARG A 817 -6.57 -12.82 -7.38
C ARG A 817 -7.38 -13.57 -8.43
N LEU A 818 -7.30 -14.91 -8.44
CA LEU A 818 -8.07 -15.72 -9.36
C LEU A 818 -9.59 -15.49 -9.22
N PHE A 819 -10.04 -15.17 -8.01
CA PHE A 819 -11.45 -14.93 -7.69
C PHE A 819 -11.76 -13.45 -7.41
N ASP A 820 -11.13 -12.55 -8.16
CA ASP A 820 -11.45 -11.12 -8.21
C ASP A 820 -11.23 -10.34 -6.90
N PHE A 821 -10.29 -10.78 -6.05
CA PHE A 821 -9.89 -9.99 -4.89
C PHE A 821 -9.21 -8.69 -5.35
N PRO A 822 -9.53 -7.54 -4.76
CA PRO A 822 -9.01 -6.25 -5.21
C PRO A 822 -7.50 -6.10 -4.99
N ASP A 823 -6.85 -5.33 -5.88
CA ASP A 823 -5.44 -4.99 -5.72
C ASP A 823 -5.26 -4.02 -4.52
N PRO A 824 -4.51 -4.40 -3.48
CA PRO A 824 -4.32 -3.55 -2.31
C PRO A 824 -3.36 -2.37 -2.54
N ARG A 825 -2.88 -2.14 -3.77
CA ARG A 825 -2.04 -0.98 -4.11
C ARG A 825 -2.83 0.32 -4.27
N ALA A 826 -4.12 0.23 -4.54
CA ALA A 826 -4.98 1.39 -4.73
C ALA A 826 -6.33 1.21 -4.02
N THR A 827 -7.02 2.31 -3.75
CA THR A 827 -8.39 2.29 -3.28
C THR A 827 -9.30 1.62 -4.29
N SER A 828 -10.01 0.57 -3.88
CA SER A 828 -10.95 -0.17 -4.73
C SER A 828 -12.39 0.16 -4.33
N PRO A 829 -13.07 1.04 -5.06
CA PRO A 829 -14.45 1.43 -4.76
C PRO A 829 -15.47 0.40 -5.22
N GLN A 830 -15.11 -0.44 -6.17
CA GLN A 830 -15.91 -1.50 -6.74
C GLN A 830 -14.98 -2.65 -7.14
N ARG A 831 -15.40 -3.87 -6.86
CA ARG A 831 -14.68 -5.06 -7.29
C ARG A 831 -15.09 -5.43 -8.70
N SER A 832 -14.12 -5.90 -9.50
CA SER A 832 -14.42 -6.60 -10.75
C SER A 832 -15.17 -7.90 -10.45
N VAL A 833 -15.98 -8.32 -11.40
CA VAL A 833 -16.67 -9.62 -11.37
C VAL A 833 -16.37 -10.31 -12.68
N SER A 834 -15.51 -11.33 -12.64
CA SER A 834 -15.14 -12.10 -13.82
C SER A 834 -15.66 -13.54 -13.73
N THR A 835 -15.82 -14.16 -14.87
CA THR A 835 -16.05 -15.60 -15.01
C THR A 835 -15.07 -16.12 -16.04
N VAL A 836 -13.95 -16.67 -15.57
CA VAL A 836 -12.86 -17.14 -16.42
C VAL A 836 -12.66 -18.64 -16.29
N PRO A 837 -12.20 -19.33 -17.34
CA PRO A 837 -12.00 -20.78 -17.33
C PRO A 837 -11.12 -21.27 -16.18
N GLN A 838 -10.14 -20.48 -15.76
CA GLN A 838 -9.23 -20.83 -14.67
C GLN A 838 -9.95 -20.99 -13.32
N GLN A 839 -11.04 -20.25 -13.07
CA GLN A 839 -11.87 -20.43 -11.87
C GLN A 839 -12.54 -21.80 -11.89
N TYR A 840 -13.08 -22.23 -13.02
CA TYR A 840 -13.65 -23.57 -13.16
C TYR A 840 -12.60 -24.68 -13.04
N LEU A 841 -11.42 -24.49 -13.64
CA LEU A 841 -10.32 -25.42 -13.48
C LEU A 841 -9.88 -25.57 -12.02
N PHE A 842 -9.86 -24.48 -11.26
CA PHE A 842 -9.61 -24.51 -9.83
C PHE A 842 -10.68 -25.32 -9.10
N MET A 843 -11.96 -25.07 -9.38
CA MET A 843 -13.07 -25.80 -8.75
C MET A 843 -13.05 -27.30 -9.07
N MET A 844 -12.62 -27.67 -10.27
CA MET A 844 -12.54 -29.08 -10.71
C MET A 844 -11.31 -29.80 -10.16
N ASN A 845 -10.15 -29.14 -10.11
CA ASN A 845 -8.86 -29.82 -9.96
C ASN A 845 -8.13 -29.51 -8.65
N SER A 846 -8.51 -28.46 -7.91
CA SER A 846 -7.75 -28.09 -6.72
C SER A 846 -7.93 -29.08 -5.58
N SER A 847 -6.84 -29.37 -4.87
CA SER A 847 -6.86 -30.20 -3.67
C SER A 847 -7.77 -29.59 -2.57
N PHE A 848 -7.91 -28.28 -2.55
CA PHE A 848 -8.83 -27.58 -1.64
C PHE A 848 -10.28 -28.01 -1.89
N MET A 849 -10.76 -27.95 -3.14
CA MET A 849 -12.14 -28.34 -3.49
C MET A 849 -12.38 -29.83 -3.27
N GLN A 850 -11.44 -30.68 -3.68
CA GLN A 850 -11.53 -32.13 -3.46
C GLN A 850 -11.63 -32.50 -1.98
N ALA A 851 -10.84 -31.80 -1.13
CA ALA A 851 -10.90 -32.00 0.31
C ALA A 851 -12.27 -31.61 0.88
N ARG A 852 -12.82 -30.44 0.44
CA ARG A 852 -14.16 -29.97 0.88
C ARG A 852 -15.26 -30.94 0.42
N ALA A 853 -15.19 -31.43 -0.80
CA ALA A 853 -16.13 -32.40 -1.32
C ALA A 853 -16.14 -33.71 -0.51
N LYS A 854 -14.97 -34.26 -0.16
CA LYS A 854 -14.84 -35.43 0.69
C LYS A 854 -15.43 -35.20 2.10
N VAL A 855 -15.16 -34.05 2.70
CA VAL A 855 -15.69 -33.70 4.03
C VAL A 855 -17.23 -33.56 3.99
N LEU A 856 -17.78 -32.93 2.95
CA LEU A 856 -19.22 -32.81 2.76
C LEU A 856 -19.86 -34.18 2.58
N ALA A 857 -19.31 -35.05 1.72
CA ALA A 857 -19.78 -36.40 1.51
C ALA A 857 -19.79 -37.22 2.83
N ALA A 858 -18.69 -37.14 3.61
CA ALA A 858 -18.59 -37.80 4.91
C ALA A 858 -19.58 -37.25 5.96
N ARG A 859 -19.91 -35.94 5.87
CA ARG A 859 -20.94 -35.36 6.74
C ARG A 859 -22.32 -35.87 6.38
N LEU A 860 -22.65 -35.97 5.09
CA LEU A 860 -23.94 -36.42 4.59
C LEU A 860 -24.13 -37.93 4.73
N SER A 861 -23.08 -38.76 4.72
CA SER A 861 -23.15 -40.21 4.87
C SER A 861 -23.76 -40.68 6.20
N LYS A 862 -23.94 -39.80 7.17
CA LYS A 862 -24.61 -40.05 8.43
C LYS A 862 -26.14 -40.16 8.31
N LEU A 863 -26.71 -39.73 7.16
CA LEU A 863 -28.13 -39.81 6.87
C LEU A 863 -28.49 -41.18 6.26
N GLU A 864 -29.75 -41.59 6.38
CA GLU A 864 -30.23 -42.94 6.11
C GLU A 864 -29.95 -43.41 4.68
N ASP A 865 -30.32 -42.64 3.69
CA ASP A 865 -30.23 -42.97 2.28
C ASP A 865 -29.80 -41.82 1.40
N ASP A 866 -29.63 -42.07 0.12
CA ASP A 866 -29.15 -41.06 -0.84
C ASP A 866 -30.17 -39.96 -1.11
N GLU A 867 -31.49 -40.29 -1.05
CA GLU A 867 -32.53 -39.24 -1.19
C GLU A 867 -32.46 -38.25 -0.03
N ALA A 868 -32.37 -38.73 1.21
CA ALA A 868 -32.22 -37.91 2.40
C ALA A 868 -30.95 -37.07 2.34
N ARG A 869 -29.82 -37.62 1.86
CA ARG A 869 -28.52 -36.96 1.69
C ARG A 869 -28.61 -35.83 0.64
N ILE A 870 -29.21 -36.10 -0.53
CA ILE A 870 -29.38 -35.12 -1.58
C ILE A 870 -30.27 -33.97 -1.10
N ARG A 871 -31.40 -34.24 -0.46
CA ARG A 871 -32.29 -33.24 0.12
C ARG A 871 -31.54 -32.35 1.12
N ALA A 872 -30.82 -32.99 2.03
CA ALA A 872 -30.02 -32.23 3.02
C ALA A 872 -28.90 -31.39 2.39
N ALA A 873 -28.26 -31.88 1.31
CA ALA A 873 -27.25 -31.12 0.57
C ALA A 873 -27.85 -29.84 -0.05
N TYR A 874 -28.99 -29.94 -0.73
CA TYR A 874 -29.66 -28.78 -1.34
C TYR A 874 -30.13 -27.75 -0.29
N GLU A 875 -30.67 -28.22 0.83
CA GLU A 875 -31.05 -27.35 1.94
C GLU A 875 -29.82 -26.61 2.54
N ALA A 876 -28.72 -27.34 2.73
CA ALA A 876 -27.49 -26.76 3.33
C ALA A 876 -26.77 -25.79 2.38
N LEU A 877 -26.72 -26.10 1.09
CA LEU A 877 -25.97 -25.32 0.10
C LEU A 877 -26.75 -24.17 -0.49
N TYR A 878 -28.05 -24.44 -0.81
CA TYR A 878 -28.87 -23.50 -1.56
C TYR A 878 -30.04 -22.93 -0.75
N ALA A 879 -30.27 -23.45 0.47
CA ALA A 879 -31.37 -23.07 1.37
C ALA A 879 -32.77 -23.33 0.74
N ARG A 880 -32.87 -24.28 -0.19
CA ARG A 880 -34.11 -24.67 -0.86
C ARG A 880 -34.27 -26.19 -0.90
N GLU A 881 -35.48 -26.61 -1.18
CA GLU A 881 -35.76 -28.01 -1.49
C GLU A 881 -35.19 -28.39 -2.85
N VAL A 882 -34.82 -29.65 -3.00
CA VAL A 882 -34.40 -30.23 -4.28
C VAL A 882 -35.64 -30.45 -5.16
N GLU A 883 -35.55 -30.11 -6.42
CA GLU A 883 -36.61 -30.38 -7.40
C GLU A 883 -36.61 -31.87 -7.78
N ALA A 884 -37.76 -32.40 -8.21
CA ALA A 884 -37.91 -33.80 -8.60
C ALA A 884 -36.93 -34.23 -9.70
N ALA A 885 -36.69 -33.37 -10.69
CA ALA A 885 -35.73 -33.63 -11.76
C ALA A 885 -34.28 -33.66 -11.25
N GLU A 886 -33.92 -32.77 -10.32
CA GLU A 886 -32.59 -32.71 -9.71
C GLU A 886 -32.32 -33.91 -8.82
N LEU A 887 -33.35 -34.34 -8.04
CA LEU A 887 -33.27 -35.55 -7.21
C LEU A 887 -33.04 -36.80 -8.06
N SER A 888 -33.84 -36.94 -9.13
CA SER A 888 -33.70 -38.06 -10.06
C SER A 888 -32.32 -38.10 -10.72
N ALA A 889 -31.82 -36.95 -11.14
CA ALA A 889 -30.47 -36.83 -11.72
C ALA A 889 -29.36 -37.17 -10.70
N GLY A 890 -29.53 -36.74 -9.45
CA GLY A 890 -28.59 -37.05 -8.35
C GLY A 890 -28.53 -38.53 -8.05
N ILE A 891 -29.67 -39.19 -7.91
CA ILE A 891 -29.76 -40.68 -7.70
C ILE A 891 -29.15 -41.44 -8.90
N ALA A 892 -29.43 -40.99 -10.13
CA ALA A 892 -28.84 -41.61 -11.32
C ALA A 892 -27.33 -41.43 -11.41
N PHE A 893 -26.80 -40.29 -10.97
CA PHE A 893 -25.34 -40.02 -10.92
C PHE A 893 -24.65 -40.92 -9.90
N LEU A 894 -25.26 -41.13 -8.73
CA LEU A 894 -24.68 -41.95 -7.65
C LEU A 894 -24.66 -43.45 -8.02
N GLY A 895 -25.68 -43.95 -8.70
CA GLY A 895 -25.73 -45.33 -9.21
C GLY A 895 -25.55 -46.40 -8.11
N GLU A 896 -25.01 -47.54 -8.48
CA GLU A 896 -24.81 -48.69 -7.56
C GLU A 896 -23.64 -48.48 -6.59
N ASP A 897 -22.58 -47.76 -6.98
CA ASP A 897 -21.45 -47.39 -6.11
C ASP A 897 -21.64 -46.03 -5.49
N SER A 898 -22.78 -45.81 -4.86
CA SER A 898 -23.14 -44.53 -4.27
C SER A 898 -22.05 -44.01 -3.33
N ALA A 899 -21.48 -44.81 -2.46
CA ALA A 899 -20.47 -44.41 -1.48
C ALA A 899 -19.19 -43.89 -2.15
N GLY A 900 -18.75 -44.48 -3.26
CA GLY A 900 -17.59 -44.04 -4.04
C GLY A 900 -17.86 -42.77 -4.83
N GLN A 901 -19.09 -42.55 -5.30
CA GLN A 901 -19.49 -41.41 -6.12
C GLN A 901 -19.83 -40.14 -5.31
N TRP A 902 -20.18 -40.25 -4.02
CA TRP A 902 -20.55 -39.09 -3.20
C TRP A 902 -19.55 -37.95 -3.21
N PRO A 903 -18.21 -38.19 -3.12
CA PRO A 903 -17.25 -37.09 -3.19
C PRO A 903 -17.32 -36.34 -4.51
N ALA A 904 -17.51 -37.02 -5.64
CA ALA A 904 -17.63 -36.39 -6.96
C ALA A 904 -18.96 -35.61 -7.06
N TYR A 905 -20.07 -36.15 -6.61
CA TYR A 905 -21.36 -35.46 -6.56
C TYR A 905 -21.33 -34.24 -5.65
N ALA A 906 -20.73 -34.35 -4.48
CA ALA A 906 -20.53 -33.22 -3.57
C ALA A 906 -19.70 -32.11 -4.22
N GLN A 907 -18.67 -32.47 -5.01
CA GLN A 907 -17.87 -31.48 -5.74
C GLN A 907 -18.70 -30.77 -6.82
N VAL A 908 -19.56 -31.47 -7.55
CA VAL A 908 -20.53 -30.88 -8.50
C VAL A 908 -21.41 -29.86 -7.81
N LEU A 909 -22.00 -30.22 -6.67
CA LEU A 909 -22.88 -29.32 -5.92
C LEU A 909 -22.14 -28.08 -5.41
N LEU A 910 -20.92 -28.23 -4.86
CA LEU A 910 -20.09 -27.13 -4.36
C LEU A 910 -19.57 -26.22 -5.48
N SER A 911 -19.49 -26.71 -6.71
CA SER A 911 -19.06 -25.99 -7.90
C SER A 911 -20.20 -25.39 -8.70
N ALA A 912 -21.45 -25.63 -8.31
CA ALA A 912 -22.63 -25.16 -9.02
C ALA A 912 -22.71 -23.64 -8.99
N HIS A 913 -23.17 -23.06 -10.09
CA HIS A 913 -23.35 -21.63 -10.22
C HIS A 913 -24.29 -21.04 -9.15
N GLU A 914 -25.33 -21.77 -8.77
CA GLU A 914 -26.26 -21.37 -7.71
C GLU A 914 -25.58 -21.21 -6.35
N PHE A 915 -24.56 -22.04 -6.03
CA PHE A 915 -23.78 -21.89 -4.80
C PHE A 915 -23.00 -20.58 -4.75
N MET A 916 -22.59 -20.11 -5.92
CA MET A 916 -21.78 -18.89 -6.07
C MET A 916 -22.58 -17.59 -6.19
N GLN A 917 -23.92 -17.65 -6.14
CA GLN A 917 -24.76 -16.49 -6.40
C GLN A 917 -25.68 -16.14 -5.23
N ILE A 918 -25.96 -14.83 -5.15
CA ILE A 918 -27.06 -14.22 -4.39
C ILE A 918 -28.16 -13.89 -5.41
N GLN A 919 -29.33 -14.49 -5.22
CA GLN A 919 -30.51 -14.25 -6.07
C GLN A 919 -31.46 -13.20 -5.49
#